data_2f9caed3c81b0fa28adb04cc9f5039fb
#
_entry.id   2f9caed3c81b0fa28adb04cc9f5039fb
#
_cell.length_a   1.000
_cell.length_b   1.000
_cell.length_c   1.000
_cell.angle_alpha   90.00
_cell.angle_beta   90.00
_cell.angle_gamma   90.00
#
_symmetry.space_group_name_H-M   'P 1'
#
loop_
_entity.id
_entity.type
_entity.pdbx_description
1 polymer ?
#
loop_
_entity_poly.entity_id
_entity_poly.type
_entity_poly.pdbx_seq_one_letter_code
_entity_poly.pdbx_strand_id
1 'polypeptide(L)'
;MIKRKNFVKEMLCADEFMHSGNMDKAGEIYNSLYAQLRMDSYRQRLSQVQLEKVFDGLTPNEVLPLLLKLVCWQLNTCRTKEALEIIRQFKMIERDFWVHCNFDFKIDKCEIVACCRLGNNEKAMELCDHLLKKGISHSQKVDILIAKGTIECDESHQVFGINCLSLALAEAEADGNPSLIAMCYLEMAKMIGLHFPALSLSFLWKARLFYEKISDKENVAFCKTRMALSYYLLFHKSQQKEVCFMNEALRLINEDVKREDFRHPAGQYSYDRDKGLLNNNLQLIEKSIDFFEGIKAYGEVYRSAEFYIKTALAVGDREAAKYGAQRYEEAARVMNDPDRVNYIKGIDLEHAVACWVPKREQKELPDLLDVLELIAHDEEWFHLRKDTMRLLFPTHYQEGMFEAVLMPNGRTHLYPCTLYPMRYFRGQSDRLEGKKCKPSIYRGLPEATMFKERLSQAELDELLADYPLTKIYEGNLMYNTPDGPKPMFLNVDTIALGQHYGIKTDVLDLTADKWVAAFFAATEYKNGEYKPCRSDGVGVVYIYTELPEEDPKKNRLSAVGLQPFSRPGCQAGMVYKMLPEEDFNDKAKRYFFRHDAAISELIYNYCNRSKKLFPDEVLEEKVNAICASKKYSRHAFEKTVNTYYKDKSEEDIEKYIDELGIEIIDDVPVKFTESELSCFEEKWKKEQAHFFDNVIVRLCCQTTVVTDDIKDPTK
;
A
#
# COMPACT_ATOMS: atom_id res chain seq x y z
N MET A 1 44.21 30.62 7.69
CA MET A 1 43.90 29.74 8.85
C MET A 1 42.44 29.94 9.23
N ILE A 2 41.63 28.91 9.03
CA ILE A 2 40.20 28.94 9.38
C ILE A 2 40.13 28.92 10.92
N LYS A 3 39.51 29.94 11.54
CA LYS A 3 39.22 29.86 12.96
C LYS A 3 38.10 28.83 13.15
N ARG A 4 38.38 27.69 13.73
CA ARG A 4 37.43 26.55 13.98
C ARG A 4 36.04 27.02 14.46
N LYS A 5 36.01 28.02 15.35
CA LYS A 5 34.77 28.60 15.87
C LYS A 5 33.93 29.31 14.79
N ASN A 6 34.58 29.99 13.81
CA ASN A 6 33.88 30.63 12.70
C ASN A 6 33.37 29.59 11.69
N PHE A 7 34.16 28.54 11.40
CA PHE A 7 33.76 27.45 10.50
C PHE A 7 32.44 26.80 10.94
N VAL A 8 32.34 26.39 12.20
CA VAL A 8 31.12 25.76 12.75
C VAL A 8 29.92 26.73 12.69
N LYS A 9 30.15 28.02 13.02
CA LYS A 9 29.10 29.03 13.00
C LYS A 9 28.57 29.30 11.56
N GLU A 10 29.45 29.40 10.59
CA GLU A 10 29.08 29.61 9.18
C GLU A 10 28.35 28.35 8.64
N MET A 11 28.79 27.15 9.01
CA MET A 11 28.13 25.91 8.62
C MET A 11 26.70 25.83 9.17
N LEU A 12 26.49 26.21 10.44
CA LEU A 12 25.14 26.27 11.03
C LEU A 12 24.27 27.33 10.35
N CYS A 13 24.82 28.50 10.01
CA CYS A 13 24.10 29.52 9.27
C CYS A 13 23.67 29.03 7.87
N ALA A 14 24.52 28.30 7.17
CA ALA A 14 24.17 27.69 5.89
C ALA A 14 23.05 26.65 6.03
N ASP A 15 23.08 25.88 7.12
CA ASP A 15 22.00 24.92 7.41
C ASP A 15 20.65 25.62 7.65
N GLU A 16 20.62 26.73 8.35
CA GLU A 16 19.41 27.54 8.54
C GLU A 16 18.85 28.06 7.20
N PHE A 17 19.73 28.52 6.29
CA PHE A 17 19.30 28.88 4.94
C PHE A 17 18.79 27.69 4.13
N MET A 18 19.40 26.52 4.23
CA MET A 18 18.89 25.30 3.61
C MET A 18 17.47 24.97 4.11
N HIS A 19 17.26 24.99 5.43
CA HIS A 19 15.96 24.69 6.03
C HIS A 19 14.87 25.71 5.69
N SER A 20 15.26 26.98 5.49
CA SER A 20 14.33 28.04 5.07
C SER A 20 14.08 28.09 3.54
N GLY A 21 14.71 27.19 2.77
CA GLY A 21 14.59 27.15 1.30
C GLY A 21 15.46 28.17 0.55
N ASN A 22 16.31 28.94 1.25
CA ASN A 22 17.21 29.89 0.61
C ASN A 22 18.50 29.19 0.13
N MET A 23 18.36 28.43 -0.97
CA MET A 23 19.42 27.58 -1.51
C MET A 23 20.63 28.34 -1.99
N ASP A 24 20.46 29.58 -2.51
CA ASP A 24 21.56 30.40 -3.03
C ASP A 24 22.50 30.84 -1.91
N LYS A 25 21.97 31.43 -0.83
CA LYS A 25 22.78 31.83 0.33
C LYS A 25 23.44 30.62 1.02
N ALA A 26 22.74 29.50 1.16
CA ALA A 26 23.34 28.29 1.69
C ALA A 26 24.53 27.83 0.83
N GLY A 27 24.35 27.83 -0.49
CA GLY A 27 25.39 27.47 -1.45
C GLY A 27 26.60 28.38 -1.45
N GLU A 28 26.40 29.70 -1.35
CA GLU A 28 27.50 30.67 -1.23
C GLU A 28 28.39 30.36 -0.02
N ILE A 29 27.77 30.09 1.14
CA ILE A 29 28.50 29.78 2.37
C ILE A 29 29.21 28.44 2.27
N TYR A 30 28.53 27.37 1.83
CA TYR A 30 29.15 26.03 1.70
C TYR A 30 30.32 26.06 0.70
N ASN A 31 30.19 26.73 -0.45
CA ASN A 31 31.28 26.86 -1.41
C ASN A 31 32.44 27.72 -0.88
N SER A 32 32.16 28.78 -0.11
CA SER A 32 33.19 29.56 0.54
C SER A 32 33.99 28.73 1.55
N LEU A 33 33.32 27.95 2.39
CA LEU A 33 33.96 27.06 3.34
C LEU A 33 34.77 25.96 2.64
N TYR A 34 34.22 25.39 1.57
CA TYR A 34 34.90 24.34 0.77
C TYR A 34 36.16 24.90 0.08
N ALA A 35 36.11 26.09 -0.49
CA ALA A 35 37.27 26.73 -1.12
C ALA A 35 38.44 26.93 -0.14
N GLN A 36 38.14 27.15 1.14
CA GLN A 36 39.16 27.28 2.19
C GLN A 36 39.86 25.97 2.49
N LEU A 37 39.24 24.77 2.16
CA LEU A 37 39.85 23.45 2.36
C LEU A 37 40.98 23.17 1.37
N ARG A 38 41.06 23.87 0.24
CA ARG A 38 42.11 23.72 -0.80
C ARG A 38 42.23 22.27 -1.30
N MET A 39 41.13 21.64 -1.62
CA MET A 39 41.07 20.20 -2.00
C MET A 39 41.92 19.87 -3.23
N ASP A 40 42.15 20.84 -4.15
CA ASP A 40 42.96 20.64 -5.34
C ASP A 40 44.41 20.26 -5.02
N SER A 41 44.94 20.72 -3.90
CA SER A 41 46.31 20.42 -3.42
C SER A 41 46.34 19.39 -2.29
N TYR A 42 45.22 18.70 -2.02
CA TYR A 42 45.08 17.75 -0.91
C TYR A 42 46.14 16.66 -0.91
N ARG A 43 46.35 15.95 -2.02
CA ARG A 43 47.33 14.85 -2.14
C ARG A 43 48.77 15.33 -1.93
N GLN A 44 49.10 16.51 -2.45
CA GLN A 44 50.45 17.10 -2.25
C GLN A 44 50.68 17.47 -0.79
N ARG A 45 49.67 18.03 -0.13
CA ARG A 45 49.76 18.36 1.30
C ARG A 45 49.81 17.14 2.19
N LEU A 46 49.06 16.06 1.86
CA LEU A 46 49.08 14.81 2.60
C LEU A 46 50.49 14.16 2.60
N SER A 47 51.25 14.30 1.50
CA SER A 47 52.61 13.75 1.40
C SER A 47 53.67 14.59 2.07
N GLN A 48 53.41 15.89 2.33
CA GLN A 48 54.43 16.84 2.80
C GLN A 48 54.22 17.37 4.24
N VAL A 49 53.04 17.18 4.84
CA VAL A 49 52.63 17.75 6.11
C VAL A 49 52.10 16.71 7.04
N GLN A 50 52.30 16.92 8.38
CA GLN A 50 51.66 16.08 9.39
C GLN A 50 50.13 16.05 9.18
N LEU A 51 49.52 14.86 9.32
CA LEU A 51 48.08 14.61 9.10
C LEU A 51 47.16 15.64 9.78
N GLU A 52 47.53 16.07 10.99
CA GLU A 52 46.78 17.09 11.76
C GLU A 52 46.74 18.50 11.12
N LYS A 53 47.62 18.77 10.14
CA LYS A 53 47.73 20.11 9.49
C LYS A 53 47.22 20.14 8.07
N VAL A 54 46.72 19.02 7.53
CA VAL A 54 46.27 18.92 6.13
C VAL A 54 45.10 19.87 5.82
N PHE A 55 44.25 20.10 6.83
CA PHE A 55 43.06 20.97 6.69
C PHE A 55 43.18 22.26 7.51
N ASP A 56 44.39 22.81 7.68
CA ASP A 56 44.66 24.07 8.37
C ASP A 56 44.05 24.19 9.78
N GLY A 57 44.08 23.10 10.55
CA GLY A 57 43.60 23.03 11.92
C GLY A 57 42.20 22.43 12.11
N LEU A 58 41.57 21.99 11.03
CA LEU A 58 40.34 21.16 11.09
C LEU A 58 40.71 19.66 11.06
N THR A 59 39.93 18.87 11.75
CA THR A 59 40.03 17.40 11.72
C THR A 59 39.19 16.83 10.57
N PRO A 60 39.49 15.60 10.10
CA PRO A 60 38.62 14.92 9.13
C PRO A 60 37.15 14.85 9.58
N ASN A 61 36.90 14.61 10.88
CA ASN A 61 35.54 14.58 11.46
C ASN A 61 34.80 15.93 11.36
N GLU A 62 35.48 17.03 11.15
CA GLU A 62 34.87 18.35 10.94
C GLU A 62 34.70 18.66 9.45
N VAL A 63 35.55 18.11 8.60
CA VAL A 63 35.52 18.31 7.14
C VAL A 63 34.46 17.43 6.48
N LEU A 64 34.35 16.14 6.87
CA LEU A 64 33.41 15.22 6.24
C LEU A 64 31.94 15.67 6.32
N PRO A 65 31.43 16.22 7.44
CA PRO A 65 30.08 16.79 7.50
C PRO A 65 29.87 17.94 6.52
N LEU A 66 30.85 18.83 6.32
CA LEU A 66 30.74 19.90 5.32
C LEU A 66 30.63 19.32 3.90
N LEU A 67 31.47 18.34 3.56
CA LEU A 67 31.43 17.72 2.23
C LEU A 67 30.09 17.05 1.98
N LEU A 68 29.53 16.34 2.97
CA LEU A 68 28.20 15.74 2.84
C LEU A 68 27.12 16.80 2.64
N LYS A 69 27.14 17.91 3.39
CA LYS A 69 26.17 19.00 3.23
C LYS A 69 26.30 19.67 1.86
N LEU A 70 27.52 19.88 1.40
CA LEU A 70 27.78 20.41 0.07
C LEU A 70 27.26 19.47 -1.03
N VAL A 71 27.46 18.15 -0.89
CA VAL A 71 26.89 17.17 -1.81
C VAL A 71 25.37 17.24 -1.81
N CYS A 72 24.73 17.27 -0.64
CA CYS A 72 23.27 17.40 -0.54
C CYS A 72 22.77 18.68 -1.22
N TRP A 73 23.45 19.82 -0.98
CA TRP A 73 23.10 21.08 -1.63
C TRP A 73 23.28 21.00 -3.16
N GLN A 74 24.40 20.46 -3.65
CA GLN A 74 24.64 20.29 -5.08
C GLN A 74 23.61 19.38 -5.74
N LEU A 75 23.24 18.29 -5.09
CA LEU A 75 22.15 17.41 -5.59
C LEU A 75 20.81 18.15 -5.61
N ASN A 76 20.48 18.91 -4.57
CA ASN A 76 19.23 19.65 -4.51
C ASN A 76 19.15 20.78 -5.55
N THR A 77 20.31 21.32 -5.96
CA THR A 77 20.44 22.32 -7.03
C THR A 77 20.81 21.71 -8.38
N CYS A 78 20.71 20.39 -8.53
CA CYS A 78 20.96 19.61 -9.74
C CYS A 78 22.39 19.71 -10.33
N ARG A 79 23.36 20.09 -9.51
CA ARG A 79 24.79 20.10 -9.86
C ARG A 79 25.42 18.73 -9.66
N THR A 80 24.92 17.74 -10.39
CA THR A 80 25.19 16.31 -10.12
C THR A 80 26.65 15.91 -10.39
N LYS A 81 27.28 16.51 -11.40
CA LYS A 81 28.71 16.22 -11.71
C LYS A 81 29.62 16.70 -10.61
N GLU A 82 29.37 17.90 -10.12
CA GLU A 82 30.11 18.52 -9.00
C GLU A 82 29.91 17.70 -7.72
N ALA A 83 28.68 17.25 -7.49
CA ALA A 83 28.39 16.37 -6.34
C ALA A 83 29.21 15.06 -6.38
N LEU A 84 29.34 14.40 -7.53
CA LEU A 84 30.18 13.20 -7.66
C LEU A 84 31.65 13.48 -7.36
N GLU A 85 32.17 14.62 -7.76
CA GLU A 85 33.54 14.98 -7.45
C GLU A 85 33.77 15.14 -5.93
N ILE A 86 32.83 15.78 -5.24
CA ILE A 86 32.88 15.92 -3.78
C ILE A 86 32.73 14.54 -3.09
N ILE A 87 31.87 13.67 -3.61
CA ILE A 87 31.72 12.29 -3.08
C ILE A 87 33.04 11.53 -3.19
N ARG A 88 33.76 11.63 -4.31
CA ARG A 88 35.09 11.02 -4.47
C ARG A 88 36.08 11.54 -3.44
N GLN A 89 36.08 12.84 -3.20
CA GLN A 89 36.95 13.47 -2.20
C GLN A 89 36.58 13.02 -0.78
N PHE A 90 35.29 12.92 -0.46
CA PHE A 90 34.80 12.39 0.80
C PHE A 90 35.37 10.97 1.04
N LYS A 91 35.18 10.06 0.12
CA LYS A 91 35.64 8.66 0.20
C LYS A 91 37.19 8.56 0.25
N MET A 92 37.86 9.48 -0.41
CA MET A 92 39.33 9.56 -0.34
C MET A 92 39.81 9.94 1.07
N ILE A 93 39.19 10.92 1.71
CA ILE A 93 39.52 11.34 3.08
C ILE A 93 39.23 10.21 4.08
N GLU A 94 38.07 9.55 3.98
CA GLU A 94 37.74 8.41 4.83
C GLU A 94 38.82 7.32 4.76
N ARG A 95 39.22 6.92 3.54
CA ARG A 95 40.22 5.92 3.33
C ARG A 95 41.60 6.35 3.85
N ASP A 96 42.02 7.57 3.54
CA ASP A 96 43.38 8.04 3.84
C ASP A 96 43.58 8.28 5.32
N PHE A 97 42.53 8.60 6.07
CA PHE A 97 42.61 8.82 7.53
C PHE A 97 42.02 7.68 8.37
N TRP A 98 41.53 6.58 7.75
CA TRP A 98 40.89 5.45 8.45
C TRP A 98 39.73 5.91 9.38
N VAL A 99 38.99 6.95 8.98
CA VAL A 99 37.90 7.50 9.75
C VAL A 99 36.63 6.78 9.33
N HIS A 100 36.03 6.01 10.26
CA HIS A 100 34.68 5.53 10.11
C HIS A 100 33.73 6.58 10.67
N CYS A 101 33.03 7.30 9.80
CA CYS A 101 32.04 8.27 10.21
C CYS A 101 30.62 7.69 10.08
N ASN A 102 29.70 8.18 10.94
CA ASN A 102 28.28 7.77 10.88
C ASN A 102 27.57 8.25 9.59
N PHE A 103 28.32 8.73 8.59
CA PHE A 103 27.78 9.30 7.34
C PHE A 103 27.96 8.40 6.13
N ASP A 104 28.64 7.25 6.26
CA ASP A 104 28.93 6.32 5.14
C ASP A 104 27.67 5.97 4.34
N PHE A 105 26.60 5.63 5.03
CA PHE A 105 25.31 5.34 4.36
C PHE A 105 24.76 6.55 3.61
N LYS A 106 24.84 7.75 4.20
CA LYS A 106 24.31 8.97 3.57
C LYS A 106 25.07 9.35 2.32
N ILE A 107 26.39 9.22 2.32
CA ILE A 107 27.21 9.53 1.14
C ILE A 107 27.01 8.48 0.04
N ASP A 108 26.89 7.19 0.38
CA ASP A 108 26.58 6.13 -0.58
C ASP A 108 25.20 6.34 -1.22
N LYS A 109 24.19 6.74 -0.42
CA LYS A 109 22.88 7.13 -0.95
C LYS A 109 22.98 8.32 -1.91
N CYS A 110 23.77 9.33 -1.58
CA CYS A 110 24.02 10.47 -2.47
C CYS A 110 24.68 10.02 -3.79
N GLU A 111 25.61 9.04 -3.74
CA GLU A 111 26.24 8.50 -4.95
C GLU A 111 25.23 7.77 -5.84
N ILE A 112 24.32 6.98 -5.25
CA ILE A 112 23.23 6.33 -5.98
C ILE A 112 22.38 7.39 -6.71
N VAL A 113 21.91 8.41 -6.00
CA VAL A 113 21.11 9.49 -6.59
C VAL A 113 21.87 10.21 -7.71
N ALA A 114 23.16 10.47 -7.53
CA ALA A 114 23.97 11.11 -8.55
C ALA A 114 24.15 10.22 -9.79
N CYS A 115 24.39 8.93 -9.61
CA CYS A 115 24.50 7.97 -10.70
C CYS A 115 23.20 7.88 -11.51
N CYS A 116 22.05 7.77 -10.83
CA CYS A 116 20.73 7.75 -11.49
C CYS A 116 20.50 9.01 -12.34
N ARG A 117 20.79 10.19 -11.80
CA ARG A 117 20.60 11.46 -12.52
C ARG A 117 21.49 11.63 -13.74
N LEU A 118 22.61 10.94 -13.78
CA LEU A 118 23.53 10.93 -14.91
C LEU A 118 23.30 9.76 -15.88
N GLY A 119 22.22 8.97 -15.66
CA GLY A 119 21.90 7.83 -16.50
C GLY A 119 22.81 6.61 -16.29
N ASN A 120 23.65 6.60 -15.24
CA ASN A 120 24.50 5.45 -14.92
C ASN A 120 23.75 4.47 -13.99
N ASN A 121 22.67 3.91 -14.53
CA ASN A 121 21.75 3.04 -13.78
C ASN A 121 22.42 1.73 -13.34
N GLU A 122 23.32 1.16 -14.13
CA GLU A 122 24.06 -0.06 -13.80
C GLU A 122 24.85 0.11 -12.50
N LYS A 123 25.67 1.16 -12.43
CA LYS A 123 26.44 1.46 -11.22
C LYS A 123 25.53 1.78 -10.02
N ALA A 124 24.44 2.48 -10.23
CA ALA A 124 23.48 2.78 -9.18
C ALA A 124 22.87 1.49 -8.61
N MET A 125 22.51 0.54 -9.46
CA MET A 125 21.99 -0.77 -9.07
C MET A 125 23.01 -1.59 -8.29
N GLU A 126 24.27 -1.65 -8.75
CA GLU A 126 25.36 -2.32 -8.03
C GLU A 126 25.54 -1.76 -6.63
N LEU A 127 25.48 -0.44 -6.46
CA LEU A 127 25.56 0.22 -5.14
C LEU A 127 24.36 -0.13 -4.26
N CYS A 128 23.14 -0.13 -4.80
CA CYS A 128 21.94 -0.56 -4.08
C CYS A 128 22.08 -2.00 -3.58
N ASP A 129 22.44 -2.93 -4.45
CA ASP A 129 22.59 -4.34 -4.10
C ASP A 129 23.72 -4.57 -3.09
N HIS A 130 24.81 -3.81 -3.18
CA HIS A 130 25.88 -3.85 -2.20
C HIS A 130 25.41 -3.39 -0.81
N LEU A 131 24.67 -2.29 -0.74
CA LEU A 131 24.15 -1.76 0.52
C LEU A 131 23.10 -2.68 1.15
N LEU A 132 22.21 -3.27 0.37
CA LEU A 132 21.19 -4.21 0.87
C LEU A 132 21.79 -5.48 1.46
N LYS A 133 23.01 -5.88 1.05
CA LYS A 133 23.76 -7.01 1.62
C LYS A 133 24.45 -6.66 2.95
N LYS A 134 24.60 -5.37 3.29
CA LYS A 134 25.15 -4.94 4.57
C LYS A 134 24.06 -5.01 5.66
N GLY A 135 24.46 -5.14 6.92
CA GLY A 135 23.54 -5.11 8.06
C GLY A 135 23.03 -3.69 8.36
N ILE A 136 22.26 -3.12 7.45
CA ILE A 136 21.67 -1.77 7.57
C ILE A 136 20.30 -1.82 8.26
N SER A 137 19.85 -0.70 8.86
CA SER A 137 18.57 -0.60 9.55
C SER A 137 17.37 -0.71 8.57
N HIS A 138 16.17 -0.98 9.10
CA HIS A 138 14.92 -0.99 8.30
C HIS A 138 14.73 0.33 7.55
N SER A 139 14.87 1.46 8.21
CA SER A 139 14.76 2.78 7.59
C SER A 139 15.75 2.98 6.43
N GLN A 140 17.00 2.52 6.59
CA GLN A 140 18.01 2.58 5.54
C GLN A 140 17.68 1.67 4.35
N LYS A 141 17.14 0.47 4.62
CA LYS A 141 16.66 -0.43 3.56
C LYS A 141 15.53 0.19 2.76
N VAL A 142 14.57 0.85 3.42
CA VAL A 142 13.48 1.60 2.75
C VAL A 142 14.06 2.59 1.75
N ASP A 143 15.00 3.42 2.16
CA ASP A 143 15.65 4.39 1.29
C ASP A 143 16.28 3.77 0.05
N ILE A 144 16.99 2.66 0.22
CA ILE A 144 17.68 1.96 -0.89
C ILE A 144 16.67 1.25 -1.80
N LEU A 145 15.64 0.61 -1.24
CA LEU A 145 14.61 -0.07 -2.04
C LEU A 145 13.77 0.93 -2.86
N ILE A 146 13.49 2.11 -2.34
CA ILE A 146 12.85 3.19 -3.11
C ILE A 146 13.76 3.63 -4.26
N ALA A 147 15.04 3.87 -4.00
CA ALA A 147 15.99 4.23 -5.05
C ALA A 147 16.09 3.14 -6.12
N LYS A 148 16.20 1.89 -5.70
CA LYS A 148 16.23 0.73 -6.60
C LYS A 148 14.97 0.65 -7.46
N GLY A 149 13.79 0.76 -6.84
CA GLY A 149 12.52 0.76 -7.57
C GLY A 149 12.41 1.87 -8.59
N THR A 150 12.93 3.07 -8.27
CA THR A 150 12.96 4.21 -9.21
C THR A 150 13.87 3.95 -10.40
N ILE A 151 15.00 3.24 -10.22
CA ILE A 151 15.92 2.88 -11.30
C ILE A 151 15.32 1.80 -12.20
N GLU A 152 14.66 0.80 -11.60
CA GLU A 152 14.05 -0.32 -12.34
C GLU A 152 12.75 0.09 -13.06
N CYS A 153 12.17 1.23 -12.71
CA CYS A 153 10.93 1.73 -13.30
C CYS A 153 11.21 2.44 -14.62
N ASP A 154 11.26 1.68 -15.71
CA ASP A 154 11.08 2.22 -17.06
C ASP A 154 9.64 1.96 -17.55
N GLU A 155 9.27 2.45 -18.73
CA GLU A 155 7.91 2.30 -19.27
C GLU A 155 7.47 0.84 -19.46
N SER A 156 8.43 -0.09 -19.63
CA SER A 156 8.21 -1.52 -19.84
C SER A 156 8.29 -2.34 -18.54
N HIS A 157 8.93 -1.82 -17.49
CA HIS A 157 9.29 -2.55 -16.27
C HIS A 157 8.66 -1.99 -14.98
N GLN A 158 7.56 -1.25 -15.06
CA GLN A 158 6.88 -0.66 -13.89
C GLN A 158 6.61 -1.67 -12.77
N VAL A 159 6.26 -2.91 -13.11
CA VAL A 159 5.96 -3.97 -12.15
C VAL A 159 7.17 -4.28 -11.25
N PHE A 160 8.39 -4.28 -11.80
CA PHE A 160 9.61 -4.51 -11.02
C PHE A 160 9.88 -3.37 -10.04
N GLY A 161 9.70 -2.12 -10.49
CA GLY A 161 9.83 -0.95 -9.62
C GLY A 161 8.86 -0.97 -8.45
N ILE A 162 7.58 -1.27 -8.71
CA ILE A 162 6.56 -1.38 -7.67
C ILE A 162 6.86 -2.57 -6.74
N ASN A 163 7.41 -3.66 -7.25
CA ASN A 163 7.82 -4.79 -6.41
C ASN A 163 8.90 -4.39 -5.40
N CYS A 164 9.90 -3.61 -5.80
CA CYS A 164 10.89 -3.04 -4.87
C CYS A 164 10.23 -2.15 -3.81
N LEU A 165 9.22 -1.35 -4.19
CA LEU A 165 8.47 -0.52 -3.24
C LEU A 165 7.59 -1.34 -2.30
N SER A 166 7.07 -2.49 -2.73
CA SER A 166 6.34 -3.41 -1.85
C SER A 166 7.25 -3.99 -0.77
N LEU A 167 8.50 -4.32 -1.12
CA LEU A 167 9.52 -4.71 -0.16
C LEU A 167 9.91 -3.55 0.77
N ALA A 168 10.03 -2.33 0.24
CA ALA A 168 10.27 -1.13 1.05
C ALA A 168 9.14 -0.89 2.06
N LEU A 169 7.90 -1.09 1.65
CA LEU A 169 6.73 -0.97 2.53
C LEU A 169 6.80 -1.97 3.69
N ALA A 170 7.15 -3.23 3.43
CA ALA A 170 7.31 -4.23 4.48
C ALA A 170 8.40 -3.85 5.50
N GLU A 171 9.53 -3.29 5.05
CA GLU A 171 10.59 -2.78 5.93
C GLU A 171 10.13 -1.53 6.71
N ALA A 172 9.33 -0.64 6.10
CA ALA A 172 8.77 0.54 6.76
C ALA A 172 7.72 0.17 7.83
N GLU A 173 6.89 -0.84 7.57
CA GLU A 173 5.94 -1.40 8.53
C GLU A 173 6.67 -2.05 9.71
N ALA A 174 7.79 -2.75 9.46
CA ALA A 174 8.64 -3.33 10.52
C ALA A 174 9.34 -2.26 11.37
N ASP A 175 9.73 -1.12 10.77
CA ASP A 175 10.29 0.04 11.49
C ASP A 175 9.22 0.75 12.33
N GLY A 176 7.93 0.65 11.95
CA GLY A 176 6.80 1.30 12.61
C GLY A 176 6.74 2.82 12.40
N ASN A 177 7.53 3.37 11.46
CA ASN A 177 7.59 4.80 11.20
C ASN A 177 6.51 5.24 10.18
N PRO A 178 5.47 5.98 10.59
CA PRO A 178 4.37 6.37 9.70
C PRO A 178 4.81 7.24 8.52
N SER A 179 5.90 8.02 8.66
CA SER A 179 6.43 8.84 7.57
C SER A 179 7.03 7.96 6.46
N LEU A 180 7.75 6.89 6.81
CA LEU A 180 8.31 5.95 5.84
C LEU A 180 7.22 5.15 5.13
N ILE A 181 6.20 4.72 5.86
CA ILE A 181 5.03 4.02 5.30
C ILE A 181 4.33 4.92 4.28
N ALA A 182 4.06 6.18 4.67
CA ALA A 182 3.45 7.17 3.78
C ALA A 182 4.28 7.41 2.52
N MET A 183 5.60 7.51 2.66
CA MET A 183 6.53 7.70 1.54
C MET A 183 6.47 6.51 0.57
N CYS A 184 6.44 5.27 1.06
CA CYS A 184 6.33 4.09 0.21
C CYS A 184 5.03 4.12 -0.61
N TYR A 185 3.88 4.41 0.01
CA TYR A 185 2.61 4.52 -0.71
C TYR A 185 2.62 5.65 -1.75
N LEU A 186 3.21 6.80 -1.42
CA LEU A 186 3.33 7.92 -2.35
C LEU A 186 4.18 7.56 -3.57
N GLU A 187 5.32 6.90 -3.36
CA GLU A 187 6.18 6.47 -4.47
C GLU A 187 5.52 5.38 -5.32
N MET A 188 4.81 4.42 -4.72
CA MET A 188 3.99 3.44 -5.46
C MET A 188 2.96 4.15 -6.34
N ALA A 189 2.23 5.12 -5.80
CA ALA A 189 1.24 5.88 -6.54
C ALA A 189 1.84 6.64 -7.73
N LYS A 190 3.02 7.23 -7.56
CA LYS A 190 3.73 7.94 -8.63
C LYS A 190 4.15 7.02 -9.77
N MET A 191 4.59 5.81 -9.45
CA MET A 191 5.04 4.85 -10.45
C MET A 191 3.91 4.35 -11.33
N ILE A 192 2.74 4.06 -10.74
CA ILE A 192 1.63 3.47 -11.52
C ILE A 192 0.65 4.49 -12.08
N GLY A 193 0.70 5.75 -11.59
CA GLY A 193 -0.38 6.72 -11.80
C GLY A 193 -0.73 7.01 -13.26
N LEU A 194 0.21 6.88 -14.17
CA LEU A 194 -0.04 7.12 -15.59
C LEU A 194 -0.90 6.01 -16.24
N HIS A 195 -0.65 4.76 -15.89
CA HIS A 195 -1.32 3.59 -16.49
C HIS A 195 -2.52 3.11 -15.66
N PHE A 196 -2.44 3.27 -14.33
CA PHE A 196 -3.42 2.80 -13.36
C PHE A 196 -3.82 3.94 -12.40
N PRO A 197 -4.49 4.99 -12.91
CA PRO A 197 -4.80 6.18 -12.11
C PRO A 197 -5.75 5.89 -10.93
N ALA A 198 -6.67 4.93 -11.06
CA ALA A 198 -7.55 4.56 -9.95
C ALA A 198 -6.82 3.80 -8.84
N LEU A 199 -5.91 2.88 -9.18
CA LEU A 199 -5.04 2.24 -8.19
C LEU A 199 -4.08 3.24 -7.54
N SER A 200 -3.57 4.20 -8.31
CA SER A 200 -2.77 5.31 -7.78
C SER A 200 -3.53 6.08 -6.70
N LEU A 201 -4.82 6.39 -6.92
CA LEU A 201 -5.67 7.03 -5.91
C LEU A 201 -5.73 6.21 -4.63
N SER A 202 -5.88 4.88 -4.71
CA SER A 202 -5.89 4.01 -3.52
C SER A 202 -4.63 4.17 -2.67
N PHE A 203 -3.45 4.26 -3.29
CA PHE A 203 -2.19 4.49 -2.58
C PHE A 203 -2.06 5.93 -2.07
N LEU A 204 -2.52 6.93 -2.84
CA LEU A 204 -2.49 8.33 -2.42
C LEU A 204 -3.39 8.58 -1.21
N TRP A 205 -4.55 7.93 -1.14
CA TRP A 205 -5.41 7.96 0.03
C TRP A 205 -4.69 7.44 1.28
N LYS A 206 -4.01 6.28 1.17
CA LYS A 206 -3.22 5.70 2.26
C LYS A 206 -2.06 6.62 2.68
N ALA A 207 -1.27 7.11 1.73
CA ALA A 207 -0.17 8.03 2.01
C ALA A 207 -0.66 9.28 2.74
N ARG A 208 -1.73 9.89 2.25
CA ARG A 208 -2.34 11.08 2.84
C ARG A 208 -2.75 10.86 4.30
N LEU A 209 -3.43 9.74 4.62
CA LEU A 209 -3.87 9.43 5.98
C LEU A 209 -2.69 9.33 6.96
N PHE A 210 -1.57 8.69 6.55
CA PHE A 210 -0.38 8.63 7.38
C PHE A 210 0.28 10.00 7.56
N TYR A 211 0.35 10.84 6.52
CA TYR A 211 0.87 12.21 6.64
C TYR A 211 -0.02 13.10 7.49
N GLU A 212 -1.35 12.95 7.44
CA GLU A 212 -2.30 13.65 8.31
C GLU A 212 -2.09 13.26 9.79
N LYS A 213 -1.88 11.96 10.10
CA LYS A 213 -1.59 11.48 11.47
C LYS A 213 -0.34 12.14 12.08
N ILE A 214 0.69 12.43 11.27
CA ILE A 214 1.93 13.09 11.73
C ILE A 214 1.92 14.60 11.50
N SER A 215 0.79 15.18 11.07
CA SER A 215 0.62 16.61 10.81
C SER A 215 1.58 17.20 9.76
N ASP A 216 2.00 16.40 8.79
CA ASP A 216 2.86 16.82 7.67
C ASP A 216 2.02 17.46 6.55
N LYS A 217 1.74 18.76 6.69
CA LYS A 217 0.87 19.52 5.78
C LYS A 217 1.40 19.57 4.34
N GLU A 218 2.71 19.66 4.16
CA GLU A 218 3.33 19.75 2.83
C GLU A 218 3.11 18.46 2.03
N ASN A 219 3.38 17.31 2.65
CA ASN A 219 3.16 16.02 1.98
C ASN A 219 1.67 15.69 1.81
N VAL A 220 0.78 16.16 2.72
CA VAL A 220 -0.68 16.11 2.51
C VAL A 220 -1.08 16.90 1.26
N ALA A 221 -0.58 18.13 1.09
CA ALA A 221 -0.84 18.94 -0.10
C ALA A 221 -0.30 18.27 -1.37
N PHE A 222 0.90 17.67 -1.29
CA PHE A 222 1.48 16.92 -2.40
C PHE A 222 0.62 15.72 -2.79
N CYS A 223 0.13 14.92 -1.83
CA CYS A 223 -0.80 13.83 -2.09
C CYS A 223 -2.06 14.32 -2.80
N LYS A 224 -2.69 15.40 -2.30
CA LYS A 224 -3.89 15.99 -2.92
C LYS A 224 -3.65 16.47 -4.36
N THR A 225 -2.49 17.06 -4.64
CA THR A 225 -2.09 17.47 -6.00
C THR A 225 -1.99 16.25 -6.92
N ARG A 226 -1.39 15.15 -6.44
CA ARG A 226 -1.31 13.90 -7.20
C ARG A 226 -2.66 13.23 -7.39
N MET A 227 -3.55 13.28 -6.39
CA MET A 227 -4.93 12.83 -6.52
C MET A 227 -5.67 13.61 -7.61
N ALA A 228 -5.51 14.94 -7.66
CA ALA A 228 -6.10 15.77 -8.71
C ALA A 228 -5.64 15.33 -10.12
N LEU A 229 -4.33 15.03 -10.29
CA LEU A 229 -3.82 14.49 -11.56
C LEU A 229 -4.40 13.11 -11.89
N SER A 230 -4.53 12.22 -10.92
CA SER A 230 -5.12 10.89 -11.13
C SER A 230 -6.59 10.99 -11.54
N TYR A 231 -7.39 11.85 -10.91
CA TYR A 231 -8.78 12.12 -11.33
C TYR A 231 -8.86 12.74 -12.74
N TYR A 232 -7.94 13.62 -13.07
CA TYR A 232 -7.83 14.18 -14.43
C TYR A 232 -7.57 13.08 -15.47
N LEU A 233 -6.66 12.14 -15.17
CA LEU A 233 -6.37 11.00 -16.04
C LEU A 233 -7.59 10.06 -16.17
N LEU A 234 -8.34 9.81 -15.09
CA LEU A 234 -9.59 9.02 -15.14
C LEU A 234 -10.64 9.68 -16.03
N PHE A 235 -10.80 10.99 -15.94
CA PHE A 235 -11.71 11.74 -16.84
C PHE A 235 -11.33 11.54 -18.30
N HIS A 236 -10.05 11.64 -18.65
CA HIS A 236 -9.59 11.41 -20.02
C HIS A 236 -9.67 9.94 -20.44
N LYS A 237 -9.43 9.00 -19.52
CA LYS A 237 -9.59 7.55 -19.76
C LYS A 237 -11.05 7.17 -20.06
N SER A 238 -12.00 7.84 -19.44
CA SER A 238 -13.45 7.69 -19.73
C SER A 238 -13.90 8.40 -21.02
N GLN A 239 -12.98 8.87 -21.84
CA GLN A 239 -13.28 9.71 -23.03
C GLN A 239 -14.11 10.96 -22.68
N GLN A 240 -13.82 11.57 -21.54
CA GLN A 240 -14.46 12.77 -21.01
C GLN A 240 -15.95 12.62 -20.65
N LYS A 241 -16.43 11.38 -20.47
CA LYS A 241 -17.85 11.12 -20.14
C LYS A 241 -18.12 11.25 -18.63
N GLU A 242 -17.13 10.94 -17.79
CA GLU A 242 -17.29 10.91 -16.33
C GLU A 242 -16.84 12.24 -15.71
N VAL A 243 -17.68 13.27 -15.88
CA VAL A 243 -17.40 14.67 -15.47
C VAL A 243 -17.13 14.79 -13.95
N CYS A 244 -17.64 13.87 -13.13
CA CYS A 244 -17.37 13.86 -11.69
C CYS A 244 -15.86 13.81 -11.37
N PHE A 245 -15.06 13.09 -12.14
CA PHE A 245 -13.62 13.04 -11.96
C PHE A 245 -12.96 14.40 -12.25
N MET A 246 -13.39 15.09 -13.32
CA MET A 246 -12.86 16.43 -13.62
C MET A 246 -13.23 17.44 -12.54
N ASN A 247 -14.47 17.40 -12.07
CA ASN A 247 -14.92 18.29 -11.00
C ASN A 247 -14.10 18.10 -9.72
N GLU A 248 -13.83 16.84 -9.33
CA GLU A 248 -13.01 16.55 -8.14
C GLU A 248 -11.54 16.96 -8.35
N ALA A 249 -10.99 16.73 -9.55
CA ALA A 249 -9.64 17.21 -9.88
C ALA A 249 -9.51 18.72 -9.70
N LEU A 250 -10.47 19.49 -10.26
CA LEU A 250 -10.49 20.95 -10.14
C LEU A 250 -10.73 21.43 -8.72
N ARG A 251 -11.60 20.75 -7.96
CA ARG A 251 -11.84 21.06 -6.55
C ARG A 251 -10.55 20.91 -5.73
N LEU A 252 -9.87 19.77 -5.85
CA LEU A 252 -8.63 19.50 -5.14
C LEU A 252 -7.56 20.54 -5.43
N ILE A 253 -7.32 20.85 -6.72
CA ILE A 253 -6.19 21.73 -7.11
C ILE A 253 -6.48 23.21 -6.88
N ASN A 254 -7.74 23.66 -6.90
CA ASN A 254 -8.09 25.07 -6.79
C ASN A 254 -8.58 25.49 -5.40
N GLU A 255 -9.23 24.58 -4.65
CA GLU A 255 -9.84 24.88 -3.36
C GLU A 255 -9.09 24.26 -2.18
N ASP A 256 -8.65 22.99 -2.29
CA ASP A 256 -8.07 22.25 -1.18
C ASP A 256 -6.57 22.43 -1.02
N VAL A 257 -5.84 22.80 -2.09
CA VAL A 257 -4.38 22.98 -2.08
C VAL A 257 -4.03 24.41 -2.44
N LYS A 258 -3.10 24.99 -1.70
CA LYS A 258 -2.58 26.33 -1.93
C LYS A 258 -1.07 26.29 -2.19
N ARG A 259 -0.58 27.28 -2.93
CA ARG A 259 0.86 27.40 -3.24
C ARG A 259 1.72 27.50 -1.98
N GLU A 260 1.19 28.14 -0.92
CA GLU A 260 1.84 28.36 0.37
C GLU A 260 1.96 27.07 1.20
N ASP A 261 1.24 25.99 0.85
CA ASP A 261 1.37 24.70 1.51
C ASP A 261 2.75 24.06 1.23
N PHE A 262 3.43 24.51 0.17
CA PHE A 262 4.76 24.03 -0.21
C PHE A 262 5.84 25.01 0.28
N ARG A 263 6.74 24.51 1.13
CA ARG A 263 7.82 25.30 1.73
C ARG A 263 8.93 25.62 0.73
N HIS A 264 9.22 24.67 -0.15
CA HIS A 264 10.30 24.78 -1.12
C HIS A 264 9.83 25.35 -2.45
N PRO A 265 10.60 26.25 -3.09
CA PRO A 265 10.25 26.80 -4.41
C PRO A 265 9.97 25.72 -5.46
N ALA A 266 10.77 24.63 -5.49
CA ALA A 266 10.55 23.53 -6.43
C ALA A 266 9.16 22.87 -6.25
N GLY A 267 8.68 22.73 -5.02
CA GLY A 267 7.32 22.23 -4.72
C GLY A 267 6.25 23.22 -5.23
N GLN A 268 6.45 24.51 -5.00
CA GLN A 268 5.55 25.57 -5.46
C GLN A 268 5.41 25.59 -6.99
N TYR A 269 6.54 25.50 -7.71
CA TYR A 269 6.51 25.49 -9.18
C TYR A 269 6.01 24.15 -9.74
N SER A 270 6.22 23.03 -9.06
CA SER A 270 5.58 21.77 -9.42
C SER A 270 4.04 21.85 -9.27
N TYR A 271 3.54 22.48 -8.21
CA TYR A 271 2.13 22.77 -8.03
C TYR A 271 1.59 23.71 -9.12
N ASP A 272 2.32 24.82 -9.42
CA ASP A 272 1.94 25.77 -10.48
C ASP A 272 1.82 25.06 -11.84
N ARG A 273 2.76 24.16 -12.17
CA ARG A 273 2.70 23.30 -13.37
C ARG A 273 1.44 22.45 -13.40
N ASP A 274 1.19 21.69 -12.32
CA ASP A 274 0.07 20.76 -12.24
C ASP A 274 -1.27 21.52 -12.27
N LYS A 275 -1.35 22.67 -11.59
CA LYS A 275 -2.49 23.59 -11.67
C LYS A 275 -2.69 24.18 -13.06
N GLY A 276 -1.60 24.55 -13.73
CA GLY A 276 -1.62 25.04 -15.10
C GLY A 276 -2.19 24.00 -16.06
N LEU A 277 -1.77 22.75 -15.91
CA LEU A 277 -2.28 21.61 -16.68
C LEU A 277 -3.80 21.46 -16.52
N LEU A 278 -4.29 21.35 -15.28
CA LEU A 278 -5.70 21.08 -14.99
C LEU A 278 -6.62 22.25 -15.42
N ASN A 279 -6.13 23.47 -15.39
CA ASN A 279 -6.87 24.68 -15.76
C ASN A 279 -6.58 25.16 -17.21
N ASN A 280 -5.83 24.40 -18.00
CA ASN A 280 -5.39 24.78 -19.36
C ASN A 280 -4.65 26.13 -19.40
N ASN A 281 -3.84 26.42 -18.39
CA ASN A 281 -3.10 27.68 -18.26
C ASN A 281 -1.62 27.49 -18.60
N LEU A 282 -1.27 27.77 -19.86
CA LEU A 282 0.08 27.66 -20.40
C LEU A 282 1.10 28.53 -19.65
N GLN A 283 0.71 29.73 -19.20
CA GLN A 283 1.62 30.66 -18.51
C GLN A 283 2.13 30.10 -17.16
N LEU A 284 1.27 29.35 -16.43
CA LEU A 284 1.70 28.72 -15.18
C LEU A 284 2.70 27.59 -15.44
N ILE A 285 2.50 26.82 -16.50
CA ILE A 285 3.42 25.74 -16.87
C ILE A 285 4.74 26.32 -17.36
N GLU A 286 4.70 27.40 -18.18
CA GLU A 286 5.89 28.09 -18.68
C GLU A 286 6.76 28.63 -17.55
N LYS A 287 6.18 29.30 -16.56
CA LYS A 287 6.90 29.76 -15.36
C LYS A 287 7.59 28.62 -14.62
N SER A 288 6.97 27.44 -14.60
CA SER A 288 7.58 26.26 -14.02
C SER A 288 8.77 25.74 -14.83
N ILE A 289 8.65 25.73 -16.17
CA ILE A 289 9.77 25.40 -17.08
C ILE A 289 10.95 26.34 -16.81
N ASP A 290 10.73 27.65 -16.84
CA ASP A 290 11.75 28.66 -16.66
C ASP A 290 12.46 28.55 -15.30
N PHE A 291 11.69 28.29 -14.23
CA PHE A 291 12.25 28.04 -12.92
C PHE A 291 13.15 26.80 -12.88
N PHE A 292 12.66 25.65 -13.37
CA PHE A 292 13.44 24.42 -13.36
C PHE A 292 14.66 24.48 -14.27
N GLU A 293 14.59 25.20 -15.37
CA GLU A 293 15.74 25.48 -16.23
C GLU A 293 16.78 26.35 -15.53
N GLY A 294 16.34 27.41 -14.85
CA GLY A 294 17.20 28.30 -14.07
C GLY A 294 18.02 27.56 -13.01
N ILE A 295 17.44 26.54 -12.38
CA ILE A 295 18.13 25.67 -11.40
C ILE A 295 18.74 24.41 -12.04
N LYS A 296 18.73 24.27 -13.38
CA LYS A 296 19.26 23.15 -14.16
C LYS A 296 18.63 21.78 -13.81
N ALA A 297 17.37 21.77 -13.37
CA ALA A 297 16.61 20.56 -13.07
C ALA A 297 15.96 19.99 -14.34
N TYR A 298 16.78 19.58 -15.31
CA TYR A 298 16.33 19.21 -16.65
C TYR A 298 15.32 18.06 -16.69
N GLY A 299 15.33 17.15 -15.71
CA GLY A 299 14.30 16.14 -15.53
C GLY A 299 12.90 16.73 -15.25
N GLU A 300 12.81 17.86 -14.53
CA GLU A 300 11.56 18.58 -14.33
C GLU A 300 11.23 19.52 -15.50
N VAL A 301 12.26 20.03 -16.22
CA VAL A 301 12.07 20.83 -17.43
C VAL A 301 11.34 20.01 -18.50
N TYR A 302 11.85 18.82 -18.84
CA TYR A 302 11.20 18.01 -19.88
C TYR A 302 9.78 17.56 -19.48
N ARG A 303 9.56 17.22 -18.19
CA ARG A 303 8.22 16.87 -17.68
C ARG A 303 7.26 18.05 -17.78
N SER A 304 7.69 19.23 -17.42
CA SER A 304 6.88 20.46 -17.54
C SER A 304 6.62 20.81 -19.00
N ALA A 305 7.62 20.64 -19.88
CA ALA A 305 7.48 20.86 -21.31
C ALA A 305 6.50 19.85 -21.94
N GLU A 306 6.51 18.59 -21.51
CA GLU A 306 5.51 17.60 -21.94
C GLU A 306 4.08 18.03 -21.57
N PHE A 307 3.87 18.51 -20.34
CA PHE A 307 2.57 19.05 -19.92
C PHE A 307 2.19 20.28 -20.72
N TYR A 308 3.15 21.15 -21.01
CA TYR A 308 2.93 22.32 -21.84
C TYR A 308 2.47 21.94 -23.26
N ILE A 309 3.16 20.98 -23.91
CA ILE A 309 2.81 20.47 -25.23
C ILE A 309 1.38 19.92 -25.21
N LYS A 310 1.07 19.02 -24.28
CA LYS A 310 -0.26 18.40 -24.18
C LYS A 310 -1.35 19.43 -23.94
N THR A 311 -1.10 20.42 -23.08
CA THR A 311 -2.04 21.52 -22.83
C THR A 311 -2.23 22.40 -24.06
N ALA A 312 -1.15 22.76 -24.76
CA ALA A 312 -1.19 23.54 -25.99
C ALA A 312 -2.01 22.81 -27.09
N LEU A 313 -1.77 21.52 -27.27
CA LEU A 313 -2.56 20.69 -28.18
C LEU A 313 -4.04 20.61 -27.80
N ALA A 314 -4.34 20.55 -26.49
CA ALA A 314 -5.71 20.50 -26.00
C ALA A 314 -6.49 21.80 -26.28
N VAL A 315 -5.81 22.96 -26.22
CA VAL A 315 -6.42 24.25 -26.53
C VAL A 315 -6.28 24.66 -28.02
N GLY A 316 -5.65 23.81 -28.82
CA GLY A 316 -5.48 24.03 -30.27
C GLY A 316 -4.34 24.99 -30.66
N ASP A 317 -3.47 25.35 -29.72
CA ASP A 317 -2.32 26.25 -29.96
C ASP A 317 -1.10 25.46 -30.45
N ARG A 318 -0.97 25.32 -31.78
CA ARG A 318 0.11 24.55 -32.42
C ARG A 318 1.48 25.20 -32.27
N GLU A 319 1.55 26.54 -32.27
CA GLU A 319 2.83 27.26 -32.10
C GLU A 319 3.36 27.10 -30.67
N ALA A 320 2.49 27.19 -29.68
CA ALA A 320 2.85 26.88 -28.30
C ALA A 320 3.31 25.40 -28.17
N ALA A 321 2.66 24.45 -28.82
CA ALA A 321 3.08 23.05 -28.81
C ALA A 321 4.48 22.85 -29.39
N LYS A 322 4.83 23.54 -30.50
CA LYS A 322 6.17 23.55 -31.08
C LYS A 322 7.22 24.12 -30.15
N TYR A 323 6.89 25.24 -29.49
CA TYR A 323 7.77 25.84 -28.48
C TYR A 323 8.06 24.87 -27.32
N GLY A 324 7.01 24.24 -26.79
CA GLY A 324 7.16 23.23 -25.75
C GLY A 324 8.03 22.05 -26.18
N ALA A 325 7.87 21.59 -27.44
CA ALA A 325 8.66 20.49 -28.00
C ALA A 325 10.16 20.84 -28.12
N GLN A 326 10.47 22.06 -28.46
CA GLN A 326 11.85 22.55 -28.48
C GLN A 326 12.47 22.49 -27.09
N ARG A 327 11.77 23.02 -26.05
CA ARG A 327 12.23 23.00 -24.65
C ARG A 327 12.42 21.55 -24.13
N TYR A 328 11.52 20.65 -24.51
CA TYR A 328 11.61 19.23 -24.19
C TYR A 328 12.88 18.61 -24.82
N GLU A 329 13.10 18.84 -26.12
CA GLU A 329 14.26 18.31 -26.86
C GLU A 329 15.58 18.83 -26.26
N GLU A 330 15.67 20.11 -25.96
CA GLU A 330 16.85 20.73 -25.37
C GLU A 330 17.18 20.10 -24.00
N ALA A 331 16.18 19.92 -23.14
CA ALA A 331 16.34 19.27 -21.84
C ALA A 331 16.79 17.79 -21.97
N ALA A 332 16.18 17.05 -22.89
CA ALA A 332 16.55 15.65 -23.17
C ALA A 332 18.00 15.52 -23.69
N ARG A 333 18.44 16.44 -24.55
CA ARG A 333 19.84 16.50 -25.03
C ARG A 333 20.83 16.76 -23.90
N VAL A 334 20.52 17.70 -22.99
CA VAL A 334 21.38 17.99 -21.84
C VAL A 334 21.49 16.78 -20.90
N MET A 335 20.42 16.01 -20.78
CA MET A 335 20.40 14.77 -20.00
C MET A 335 21.08 13.57 -20.72
N ASN A 336 21.48 13.75 -21.98
CA ASN A 336 22.04 12.69 -22.83
C ASN A 336 21.07 11.50 -23.00
N ASP A 337 19.77 11.80 -23.22
CA ASP A 337 18.70 10.82 -23.40
C ASP A 337 18.25 10.80 -24.89
N PRO A 338 18.85 9.96 -25.74
CA PRO A 338 18.54 9.89 -27.16
C PRO A 338 17.13 9.39 -27.44
N ASP A 339 16.57 8.55 -26.58
CA ASP A 339 15.23 7.97 -26.77
C ASP A 339 14.17 9.05 -26.67
N ARG A 340 14.28 9.95 -25.69
CA ARG A 340 13.39 11.11 -25.57
C ARG A 340 13.55 12.11 -26.70
N VAL A 341 14.78 12.33 -27.17
CA VAL A 341 15.01 13.17 -28.35
C VAL A 341 14.31 12.57 -29.57
N ASN A 342 14.42 11.26 -29.77
CA ASN A 342 13.77 10.57 -30.89
C ASN A 342 12.25 10.59 -30.74
N TYR A 343 11.74 10.37 -29.54
CA TYR A 343 10.31 10.42 -29.22
C TYR A 343 9.70 11.76 -29.63
N ILE A 344 10.24 12.90 -29.15
CA ILE A 344 9.65 14.20 -29.44
C ILE A 344 9.75 14.57 -30.91
N LYS A 345 10.82 14.18 -31.60
CA LYS A 345 11.00 14.40 -33.05
C LYS A 345 10.06 13.57 -33.90
N GLY A 346 9.62 12.40 -33.39
CA GLY A 346 8.67 11.54 -34.07
C GLY A 346 7.22 12.02 -34.00
N ILE A 347 6.92 13.04 -33.20
CA ILE A 347 5.55 13.56 -33.06
C ILE A 347 5.27 14.57 -34.18
N ASP A 348 4.26 14.26 -35.01
CA ASP A 348 3.69 15.21 -35.95
C ASP A 348 2.76 16.19 -35.22
N LEU A 349 3.30 17.32 -34.74
CA LEU A 349 2.56 18.31 -33.96
C LEU A 349 1.44 19.00 -34.72
N GLU A 350 1.45 18.99 -36.06
CA GLU A 350 0.39 19.60 -36.88
C GLU A 350 -0.91 18.78 -36.81
N HIS A 351 -0.79 17.45 -36.70
CA HIS A 351 -1.93 16.53 -36.68
C HIS A 351 -2.10 15.84 -35.30
N ALA A 352 -1.17 16.08 -34.36
CA ALA A 352 -1.23 15.47 -33.05
C ALA A 352 -2.48 15.91 -32.26
N VAL A 353 -3.04 14.97 -31.52
CA VAL A 353 -4.09 15.19 -30.53
C VAL A 353 -3.53 14.93 -29.14
N ALA A 354 -3.92 15.73 -28.17
CA ALA A 354 -3.50 15.54 -26.79
C ALA A 354 -3.86 14.12 -26.30
N CYS A 355 -2.85 13.32 -26.00
CA CYS A 355 -3.01 11.99 -25.43
C CYS A 355 -2.52 11.99 -23.98
N TRP A 356 -3.46 11.95 -23.04
CA TRP A 356 -3.18 12.01 -21.62
C TRP A 356 -2.88 10.63 -21.01
N VAL A 357 -3.51 9.61 -21.56
CA VAL A 357 -3.35 8.22 -21.10
C VAL A 357 -2.73 7.40 -22.21
N PRO A 358 -1.57 6.76 -21.99
CA PRO A 358 -0.98 5.88 -22.97
C PRO A 358 -1.94 4.75 -23.35
N LYS A 359 -2.00 4.40 -24.62
CA LYS A 359 -2.70 3.21 -25.07
C LYS A 359 -1.91 1.99 -24.63
N ARG A 360 -2.53 1.14 -23.81
CA ARG A 360 -1.97 -0.19 -23.53
C ARG A 360 -2.33 -1.14 -24.67
N GLU A 361 -1.46 -2.09 -24.94
CA GLU A 361 -1.77 -3.17 -25.86
C GLU A 361 -3.02 -3.93 -25.39
N GLN A 362 -3.92 -4.17 -26.32
CA GLN A 362 -5.14 -4.91 -26.04
C GLN A 362 -4.82 -6.39 -25.90
N LYS A 363 -4.76 -6.90 -24.67
CA LYS A 363 -4.53 -8.31 -24.38
C LYS A 363 -5.84 -9.10 -24.55
N GLU A 364 -5.75 -10.35 -24.96
CA GLU A 364 -6.91 -11.26 -25.06
C GLU A 364 -7.59 -11.43 -23.71
N LEU A 365 -6.82 -11.56 -22.62
CA LEU A 365 -7.27 -11.48 -21.24
C LEU A 365 -6.47 -10.40 -20.51
N PRO A 366 -7.12 -9.61 -19.62
CA PRO A 366 -6.43 -8.66 -18.77
C PRO A 366 -5.42 -9.36 -17.85
N ASP A 367 -4.47 -8.62 -17.32
CA ASP A 367 -3.69 -9.05 -16.15
C ASP A 367 -4.41 -8.67 -14.84
N LEU A 368 -3.86 -9.10 -13.70
CA LEU A 368 -4.49 -8.83 -12.41
C LEU A 368 -4.51 -7.34 -12.03
N LEU A 369 -3.50 -6.55 -12.46
CA LEU A 369 -3.50 -5.11 -12.21
C LEU A 369 -4.60 -4.40 -13.01
N ASP A 370 -4.88 -4.86 -14.24
CA ASP A 370 -6.01 -4.35 -15.03
C ASP A 370 -7.35 -4.61 -14.31
N VAL A 371 -7.53 -5.79 -13.73
CA VAL A 371 -8.75 -6.12 -12.95
C VAL A 371 -8.86 -5.24 -11.70
N LEU A 372 -7.76 -5.05 -10.97
CA LEU A 372 -7.73 -4.19 -9.79
C LEU A 372 -8.00 -2.72 -10.14
N GLU A 373 -7.50 -2.25 -11.27
CA GLU A 373 -7.78 -0.89 -11.77
C GLU A 373 -9.27 -0.70 -12.06
N LEU A 374 -9.93 -1.69 -12.69
CA LEU A 374 -11.38 -1.65 -12.94
C LEU A 374 -12.17 -1.58 -11.63
N ILE A 375 -11.78 -2.38 -10.63
CA ILE A 375 -12.41 -2.36 -9.31
C ILE A 375 -12.22 -1.00 -8.64
N ALA A 376 -11.00 -0.48 -8.66
CA ALA A 376 -10.67 0.81 -8.05
C ALA A 376 -11.38 1.98 -8.77
N HIS A 377 -11.49 1.93 -10.10
CA HIS A 377 -12.24 2.91 -10.88
C HIS A 377 -13.71 2.96 -10.45
N ASP A 378 -14.35 1.80 -10.36
CA ASP A 378 -15.75 1.71 -9.94
C ASP A 378 -15.95 2.22 -8.50
N GLU A 379 -15.00 1.94 -7.59
CA GLU A 379 -15.02 2.44 -6.21
C GLU A 379 -14.96 3.97 -6.18
N GLU A 380 -14.02 4.58 -6.92
CA GLU A 380 -13.87 6.04 -6.98
C GLU A 380 -15.06 6.72 -7.65
N TRP A 381 -15.55 6.14 -8.75
CA TRP A 381 -16.75 6.66 -9.45
C TRP A 381 -17.96 6.67 -8.54
N PHE A 382 -18.17 5.59 -7.78
CA PHE A 382 -19.25 5.50 -6.81
C PHE A 382 -19.08 6.51 -5.67
N HIS A 383 -17.87 6.62 -5.13
CA HIS A 383 -17.52 7.55 -4.05
C HIS A 383 -17.88 9.00 -4.42
N LEU A 384 -17.58 9.41 -5.66
CA LEU A 384 -17.84 10.79 -6.10
C LEU A 384 -19.30 11.09 -6.42
N ARG A 385 -20.09 10.08 -6.78
CA ARG A 385 -21.49 10.29 -7.21
C ARG A 385 -22.52 10.27 -6.10
N LYS A 386 -22.22 9.74 -4.93
CA LYS A 386 -23.22 9.56 -3.87
C LYS A 386 -22.99 10.48 -2.68
N ASP A 387 -23.41 11.73 -2.82
CA ASP A 387 -23.47 12.69 -1.70
C ASP A 387 -24.34 12.18 -0.54
N THR A 388 -25.38 11.39 -0.80
CA THR A 388 -26.25 10.78 0.20
C THR A 388 -25.54 9.68 1.01
N MET A 389 -24.65 8.91 0.39
CA MET A 389 -23.88 7.88 1.10
C MET A 389 -22.73 8.47 1.92
N ARG A 390 -22.21 9.64 1.55
CA ARG A 390 -21.27 10.40 2.39
C ARG A 390 -21.86 10.77 3.76
N LEU A 391 -23.18 11.03 3.82
CA LEU A 391 -23.87 11.28 5.08
C LEU A 391 -24.04 10.02 5.94
N LEU A 392 -24.20 8.85 5.30
CA LEU A 392 -24.34 7.56 5.99
C LEU A 392 -23.00 6.92 6.32
N PHE A 393 -21.99 7.12 5.46
CA PHE A 393 -20.64 6.57 5.60
C PHE A 393 -19.59 7.67 5.33
N PRO A 394 -19.47 8.70 6.22
CA PRO A 394 -18.59 9.85 6.01
C PRO A 394 -17.10 9.51 6.10
N THR A 395 -16.73 8.30 6.49
CA THR A 395 -15.34 7.86 6.55
C THR A 395 -14.96 7.20 5.25
N HIS A 396 -13.91 7.76 4.63
CA HIS A 396 -13.18 7.10 3.56
C HIS A 396 -12.63 5.76 4.04
N TYR A 397 -12.40 4.85 3.10
CA TYR A 397 -11.65 3.63 3.36
C TYR A 397 -10.42 3.96 4.21
N GLN A 398 -10.33 3.33 5.36
CA GLN A 398 -9.17 3.37 6.23
C GLN A 398 -8.71 1.92 6.40
N GLU A 399 -7.57 1.59 5.82
CA GLU A 399 -6.99 0.24 5.96
C GLU A 399 -6.82 -0.10 7.44
N GLY A 400 -7.29 -1.28 7.82
CA GLY A 400 -7.26 -1.75 9.19
C GLY A 400 -8.26 -1.10 10.15
N MET A 401 -9.16 -0.24 9.64
CA MET A 401 -10.26 0.31 10.44
C MET A 401 -11.53 -0.54 10.33
N PHE A 402 -12.28 -0.58 11.42
CA PHE A 402 -13.55 -1.30 11.52
C PHE A 402 -14.65 -0.38 12.02
N GLU A 403 -15.85 -0.60 11.54
CA GLU A 403 -17.04 0.09 12.02
C GLU A 403 -17.87 -0.86 12.87
N ALA A 404 -18.24 -0.42 14.09
CA ALA A 404 -19.09 -1.18 14.99
C ALA A 404 -20.56 -0.98 14.61
N VAL A 405 -21.24 -2.04 14.17
CA VAL A 405 -22.64 -2.05 13.76
C VAL A 405 -23.46 -2.90 14.72
N LEU A 406 -24.46 -2.30 15.38
CA LEU A 406 -25.38 -3.00 16.27
C LEU A 406 -26.38 -3.82 15.43
N MET A 407 -26.43 -5.14 15.70
CA MET A 407 -27.34 -6.06 15.05
C MET A 407 -28.67 -6.18 15.80
N PRO A 408 -29.75 -6.67 15.15
CA PRO A 408 -31.06 -6.83 15.79
C PRO A 408 -31.06 -7.76 17.02
N ASN A 409 -30.09 -8.66 17.14
CA ASN A 409 -29.92 -9.55 18.29
C ASN A 409 -29.23 -8.86 19.51
N GLY A 410 -28.96 -7.57 19.43
CA GLY A 410 -28.28 -6.80 20.49
C GLY A 410 -26.76 -6.98 20.54
N ARG A 411 -26.16 -7.76 19.65
CA ARG A 411 -24.70 -7.91 19.51
C ARG A 411 -24.16 -6.96 18.45
N THR A 412 -22.90 -6.60 18.57
CA THR A 412 -22.22 -5.70 17.63
C THR A 412 -21.26 -6.51 16.75
N HIS A 413 -21.32 -6.29 15.44
CA HIS A 413 -20.35 -6.78 14.49
C HIS A 413 -19.36 -5.66 14.12
N LEU A 414 -18.10 -6.02 13.92
CA LEU A 414 -17.05 -5.10 13.48
C LEU A 414 -16.85 -5.26 11.98
N TYR A 415 -17.55 -4.43 11.21
CA TYR A 415 -17.42 -4.42 9.73
C TYR A 415 -16.14 -3.73 9.32
N PRO A 416 -15.37 -4.30 8.38
CA PRO A 416 -14.24 -3.59 7.79
C PRO A 416 -14.71 -2.31 7.09
N CYS A 417 -14.02 -1.19 7.32
CA CYS A 417 -14.31 0.05 6.60
C CYS A 417 -13.90 -0.06 5.15
N THR A 418 -14.82 0.23 4.22
CA THR A 418 -14.59 0.16 2.77
C THR A 418 -15.08 1.43 2.07
N LEU A 419 -14.47 1.75 0.91
CA LEU A 419 -14.96 2.84 0.07
C LEU A 419 -16.35 2.53 -0.54
N TYR A 420 -16.63 1.26 -0.72
CA TYR A 420 -17.89 0.76 -1.29
C TYR A 420 -18.47 -0.31 -0.36
N PRO A 421 -19.27 0.08 0.65
CA PRO A 421 -19.66 -0.78 1.76
C PRO A 421 -20.56 -1.97 1.39
N MET A 422 -20.90 -2.16 0.11
CA MET A 422 -21.74 -3.27 -0.36
C MET A 422 -21.03 -4.19 -1.36
N ARG A 423 -19.72 -4.02 -1.52
CA ARG A 423 -18.90 -4.83 -2.43
C ARG A 423 -17.91 -5.69 -1.67
N TYR A 424 -17.91 -6.97 -1.99
CA TYR A 424 -17.04 -7.96 -1.37
C TYR A 424 -16.37 -8.79 -2.45
N PHE A 425 -15.15 -9.18 -2.17
CA PHE A 425 -14.27 -9.79 -3.16
C PHE A 425 -13.87 -11.21 -2.75
N ARG A 426 -13.56 -12.03 -3.74
CA ARG A 426 -12.91 -13.33 -3.55
C ARG A 426 -11.95 -13.58 -4.68
N GLY A 427 -10.70 -13.97 -4.38
CA GLY A 427 -9.71 -14.38 -5.35
C GLY A 427 -9.54 -15.89 -5.40
N GLN A 428 -9.30 -16.41 -6.61
CA GLN A 428 -8.88 -17.80 -6.81
C GLN A 428 -7.81 -17.85 -7.89
N SER A 429 -6.74 -18.58 -7.63
CA SER A 429 -5.61 -18.72 -8.56
C SER A 429 -5.90 -19.62 -9.75
N ASP A 430 -6.97 -20.41 -9.70
CA ASP A 430 -7.43 -21.26 -10.80
C ASP A 430 -8.89 -20.97 -11.12
N ARG A 431 -9.16 -20.77 -12.41
CA ARG A 431 -10.51 -20.57 -12.96
C ARG A 431 -11.48 -21.69 -12.64
N LEU A 432 -10.98 -22.90 -12.32
CA LEU A 432 -11.77 -24.11 -12.06
C LEU A 432 -12.86 -24.35 -13.11
N GLU A 433 -12.47 -24.44 -14.38
CA GLU A 433 -13.39 -24.57 -15.50
C GLU A 433 -14.37 -25.75 -15.30
N GLY A 434 -15.67 -25.50 -15.46
CA GLY A 434 -16.72 -26.47 -15.26
C GLY A 434 -16.98 -26.89 -13.81
N LYS A 435 -16.27 -26.32 -12.81
CA LYS A 435 -16.51 -26.61 -11.39
C LYS A 435 -17.32 -25.50 -10.73
N LYS A 436 -18.20 -25.90 -9.80
CA LYS A 436 -18.95 -24.97 -8.97
C LYS A 436 -18.06 -24.32 -7.91
N CYS A 437 -18.28 -23.01 -7.69
CA CYS A 437 -17.65 -22.30 -6.58
C CYS A 437 -18.48 -22.51 -5.30
N LYS A 438 -18.01 -23.37 -4.41
CA LYS A 438 -18.71 -23.79 -3.19
C LYS A 438 -17.80 -23.73 -1.97
N PRO A 439 -18.35 -23.64 -0.74
CA PRO A 439 -17.64 -23.93 0.49
C PRO A 439 -16.90 -25.26 0.46
N SER A 440 -15.78 -25.34 1.17
CA SER A 440 -14.89 -26.50 1.11
C SER A 440 -15.57 -27.81 1.55
N ILE A 441 -16.51 -27.76 2.49
CA ILE A 441 -17.25 -28.93 2.97
C ILE A 441 -18.13 -29.57 1.88
N TYR A 442 -18.60 -28.78 0.89
CA TYR A 442 -19.48 -29.25 -0.19
C TYR A 442 -18.74 -29.60 -1.50
N ARG A 443 -17.40 -29.71 -1.47
CA ARG A 443 -16.58 -30.02 -2.66
C ARG A 443 -16.34 -31.54 -2.83
N GLY A 444 -17.38 -32.36 -2.65
CA GLY A 444 -17.31 -33.82 -2.88
C GLY A 444 -16.65 -34.58 -1.75
N LEU A 445 -16.70 -34.09 -0.52
CA LEU A 445 -16.27 -34.86 0.65
C LEU A 445 -17.22 -36.02 0.93
N PRO A 446 -16.70 -37.19 1.37
CA PRO A 446 -17.51 -38.26 1.94
C PRO A 446 -18.30 -37.76 3.16
N GLU A 447 -19.48 -38.32 3.41
CA GLU A 447 -20.33 -37.93 4.54
C GLU A 447 -19.64 -38.11 5.90
N ALA A 448 -18.90 -39.18 6.10
CA ALA A 448 -18.10 -39.39 7.31
C ALA A 448 -17.06 -38.26 7.50
N THR A 449 -16.40 -37.83 6.42
CA THR A 449 -15.46 -36.71 6.50
C THR A 449 -16.18 -35.40 6.83
N MET A 450 -17.35 -35.14 6.25
CA MET A 450 -18.17 -34.00 6.61
C MET A 450 -18.59 -34.02 8.08
N PHE A 451 -18.95 -35.19 8.59
CA PHE A 451 -19.24 -35.39 10.00
C PHE A 451 -18.04 -34.99 10.88
N LYS A 452 -16.84 -35.45 10.54
CA LYS A 452 -15.61 -35.09 11.27
C LYS A 452 -15.34 -33.56 11.25
N GLU A 453 -15.47 -32.89 10.11
CA GLU A 453 -15.26 -31.46 10.01
C GLU A 453 -16.25 -30.68 10.91
N ARG A 454 -17.53 -31.11 10.95
CA ARG A 454 -18.55 -30.50 11.82
C ARG A 454 -18.29 -30.79 13.30
N LEU A 455 -17.79 -31.98 13.61
CA LEU A 455 -17.38 -32.35 14.95
C LEU A 455 -16.16 -31.52 15.40
N SER A 456 -15.20 -31.31 14.50
CA SER A 456 -14.06 -30.43 14.75
C SER A 456 -14.50 -29.00 14.98
N GLN A 457 -15.51 -28.50 14.27
CA GLN A 457 -16.08 -27.20 14.51
C GLN A 457 -16.74 -27.09 15.90
N ALA A 458 -17.50 -28.09 16.30
CA ALA A 458 -18.13 -28.13 17.61
C ALA A 458 -17.08 -28.18 18.76
N GLU A 459 -15.99 -28.92 18.56
CA GLU A 459 -14.85 -28.94 19.49
C GLU A 459 -14.14 -27.58 19.58
N LEU A 460 -14.01 -26.85 18.45
CA LEU A 460 -13.49 -25.49 18.48
C LEU A 460 -14.42 -24.53 19.24
N ASP A 461 -15.73 -24.70 19.12
CA ASP A 461 -16.70 -23.91 19.88
C ASP A 461 -16.48 -24.07 21.40
N GLU A 462 -16.25 -25.33 21.86
CA GLU A 462 -15.93 -25.61 23.26
C GLU A 462 -14.61 -24.95 23.71
N LEU A 463 -13.56 -25.10 22.89
CA LEU A 463 -12.27 -24.48 23.17
C LEU A 463 -12.39 -22.95 23.31
N LEU A 464 -13.13 -22.31 22.41
CA LEU A 464 -13.27 -20.86 22.38
C LEU A 464 -14.22 -20.31 23.47
N ALA A 465 -15.19 -21.10 23.92
CA ALA A 465 -16.09 -20.71 25.01
C ALA A 465 -15.33 -20.42 26.31
N ASP A 466 -14.23 -21.13 26.56
CA ASP A 466 -13.38 -20.93 27.73
C ASP A 466 -12.26 -19.90 27.52
N TYR A 467 -12.07 -19.42 26.29
CA TYR A 467 -11.02 -18.44 25.99
C TYR A 467 -11.35 -17.07 26.61
N PRO A 468 -10.45 -16.46 27.41
CA PRO A 468 -10.76 -15.25 28.16
C PRO A 468 -11.23 -14.07 27.30
N LEU A 469 -10.66 -13.91 26.09
CA LEU A 469 -11.04 -12.80 25.22
C LEU A 469 -12.42 -12.99 24.58
N THR A 470 -12.86 -14.21 24.35
CA THR A 470 -14.24 -14.51 23.95
C THR A 470 -15.20 -13.98 25.01
N LYS A 471 -14.93 -14.29 26.30
CA LYS A 471 -15.74 -13.82 27.43
C LYS A 471 -15.73 -12.27 27.56
N ILE A 472 -14.61 -11.62 27.29
CA ILE A 472 -14.50 -10.15 27.28
C ILE A 472 -15.30 -9.55 26.13
N TYR A 473 -15.15 -10.09 24.91
CA TYR A 473 -15.86 -9.59 23.72
C TYR A 473 -17.36 -9.74 23.87
N GLU A 474 -17.81 -10.87 24.35
CA GLU A 474 -19.24 -11.18 24.49
C GLU A 474 -19.89 -10.61 25.75
N GLY A 475 -19.11 -10.19 26.74
CA GLY A 475 -19.63 -9.82 28.04
C GLY A 475 -19.32 -8.43 28.57
N ASN A 476 -18.11 -7.91 28.39
CA ASN A 476 -17.63 -6.79 29.18
C ASN A 476 -16.71 -5.79 28.47
N LEU A 477 -16.78 -5.66 27.16
CA LEU A 477 -16.04 -4.62 26.47
C LEU A 477 -16.70 -3.26 26.73
N MET A 478 -15.93 -2.29 27.24
CA MET A 478 -16.44 -0.95 27.56
C MET A 478 -15.85 0.06 26.58
N TYR A 479 -16.69 0.89 25.96
CA TYR A 479 -16.25 1.99 25.11
C TYR A 479 -16.65 3.34 25.71
N ASN A 480 -15.79 4.33 25.58
CA ASN A 480 -16.01 5.65 26.14
C ASN A 480 -16.92 6.48 25.23
N THR A 481 -18.00 7.04 25.80
CA THR A 481 -18.87 8.00 25.13
C THR A 481 -18.85 9.33 25.91
N PRO A 482 -19.32 10.44 25.30
CA PRO A 482 -19.48 11.70 26.03
C PRO A 482 -20.32 11.58 27.30
N ASP A 483 -21.26 10.62 27.32
CA ASP A 483 -22.19 10.37 28.48
C ASP A 483 -21.60 9.36 29.49
N GLY A 484 -20.33 8.94 29.30
CA GLY A 484 -19.66 7.94 30.12
C GLY A 484 -19.46 6.59 29.41
N PRO A 485 -18.76 5.64 30.05
CA PRO A 485 -18.48 4.34 29.48
C PRO A 485 -19.74 3.50 29.29
N LYS A 486 -19.92 2.90 28.13
CA LYS A 486 -21.07 2.01 27.80
C LYS A 486 -20.56 0.61 27.40
N PRO A 487 -21.27 -0.47 27.74
CA PRO A 487 -20.91 -1.81 27.36
C PRO A 487 -21.18 -2.05 25.86
N MET A 488 -20.29 -2.81 25.23
CA MET A 488 -20.44 -3.29 23.88
C MET A 488 -20.30 -4.81 23.89
N PHE A 489 -21.27 -5.51 23.30
CA PHE A 489 -21.26 -6.96 23.20
C PHE A 489 -20.89 -7.33 21.75
N LEU A 490 -19.64 -7.76 21.54
CA LEU A 490 -19.21 -8.18 20.22
C LEU A 490 -19.67 -9.60 19.92
N ASN A 491 -19.96 -9.87 18.65
CA ASN A 491 -20.27 -11.20 18.20
C ASN A 491 -18.97 -11.97 17.88
N VAL A 492 -18.75 -13.10 18.56
CA VAL A 492 -17.68 -14.04 18.24
C VAL A 492 -18.24 -15.10 17.28
N ASP A 493 -17.75 -15.11 16.03
CA ASP A 493 -18.17 -16.03 15.00
C ASP A 493 -17.21 -17.24 14.93
N THR A 494 -17.52 -18.28 15.68
CA THR A 494 -16.70 -19.48 15.80
C THR A 494 -16.63 -20.27 14.49
N ILE A 495 -17.69 -20.25 13.66
CA ILE A 495 -17.71 -20.91 12.34
C ILE A 495 -16.74 -20.20 11.39
N ALA A 496 -16.78 -18.89 11.37
CA ALA A 496 -15.86 -18.10 10.57
C ALA A 496 -14.40 -18.26 11.06
N LEU A 497 -14.17 -18.29 12.39
CA LEU A 497 -12.86 -18.61 12.95
C LEU A 497 -12.41 -20.01 12.50
N GLY A 498 -13.24 -21.05 12.65
CA GLY A 498 -12.91 -22.38 12.16
C GLY A 498 -12.50 -22.40 10.69
N GLN A 499 -13.27 -21.72 9.83
CA GLN A 499 -12.97 -21.57 8.40
C GLN A 499 -11.61 -20.91 8.16
N HIS A 500 -11.32 -19.80 8.82
CA HIS A 500 -10.05 -19.06 8.66
C HIS A 500 -8.82 -19.85 9.15
N TYR A 501 -9.01 -20.80 10.09
CA TYR A 501 -7.93 -21.61 10.63
C TYR A 501 -7.90 -23.05 10.08
N GLY A 502 -8.74 -23.38 9.09
CA GLY A 502 -8.59 -24.58 8.27
C GLY A 502 -9.66 -25.67 8.44
N ILE A 503 -10.65 -25.50 9.33
CA ILE A 503 -11.82 -26.38 9.39
C ILE A 503 -12.69 -26.11 8.15
N LYS A 504 -13.19 -27.18 7.53
CA LYS A 504 -14.08 -27.03 6.37
C LYS A 504 -15.52 -26.83 6.84
N THR A 505 -16.05 -25.65 6.55
CA THR A 505 -17.37 -25.20 6.98
C THR A 505 -18.32 -24.97 5.80
N ASP A 506 -19.58 -24.61 6.09
CA ASP A 506 -20.62 -24.28 5.10
C ASP A 506 -20.60 -22.80 4.65
N VAL A 507 -19.55 -22.05 5.02
CA VAL A 507 -19.37 -20.68 4.58
C VAL A 507 -18.27 -20.55 3.56
N LEU A 508 -18.37 -19.53 2.72
CA LEU A 508 -17.39 -19.15 1.71
C LEU A 508 -16.74 -17.83 2.13
N ASP A 509 -15.41 -17.83 2.22
CA ASP A 509 -14.66 -16.62 2.56
C ASP A 509 -14.75 -15.59 1.45
N LEU A 510 -15.09 -14.37 1.85
CA LEU A 510 -15.01 -13.15 1.08
C LEU A 510 -14.15 -12.15 1.84
N THR A 511 -13.76 -11.09 1.20
CA THR A 511 -13.05 -9.98 1.83
C THR A 511 -13.60 -8.65 1.36
N ALA A 512 -13.55 -7.65 2.22
CA ALA A 512 -13.85 -6.27 1.86
C ALA A 512 -12.66 -5.55 1.19
N ASP A 513 -11.49 -6.17 1.15
CA ASP A 513 -10.27 -5.60 0.56
C ASP A 513 -9.89 -6.31 -0.76
N LYS A 514 -9.88 -5.54 -1.85
CA LYS A 514 -9.48 -6.03 -3.18
C LYS A 514 -8.04 -6.57 -3.23
N TRP A 515 -7.12 -6.06 -2.40
CA TRP A 515 -5.73 -6.52 -2.36
C TRP A 515 -5.61 -7.89 -1.69
N VAL A 516 -6.44 -8.15 -0.67
CA VAL A 516 -6.56 -9.49 -0.06
C VAL A 516 -7.10 -10.48 -1.08
N ALA A 517 -8.14 -10.12 -1.83
CA ALA A 517 -8.64 -10.97 -2.92
C ALA A 517 -7.57 -11.19 -4.00
N ALA A 518 -6.82 -10.15 -4.36
CA ALA A 518 -5.70 -10.26 -5.30
C ALA A 518 -4.62 -11.22 -4.80
N PHE A 519 -4.29 -11.21 -3.49
CA PHE A 519 -3.37 -12.16 -2.91
C PHE A 519 -3.81 -13.60 -3.13
N PHE A 520 -5.06 -13.93 -2.79
CA PHE A 520 -5.59 -15.28 -3.01
C PHE A 520 -5.74 -15.65 -4.50
N ALA A 521 -5.89 -14.66 -5.37
CA ALA A 521 -5.92 -14.86 -6.81
C ALA A 521 -4.51 -15.06 -7.42
N ALA A 522 -3.49 -14.45 -6.84
CA ALA A 522 -2.12 -14.47 -7.34
C ALA A 522 -1.21 -15.51 -6.67
N THR A 523 -1.72 -16.27 -5.68
CA THR A 523 -0.91 -17.23 -4.92
C THR A 523 -1.53 -18.60 -4.88
N GLU A 524 -0.68 -19.62 -4.70
CA GLU A 524 -1.07 -21.00 -4.48
C GLU A 524 -0.59 -21.47 -3.10
N TYR A 525 -1.44 -22.19 -2.38
CA TYR A 525 -1.06 -22.84 -1.11
C TYR A 525 -0.48 -24.22 -1.39
N LYS A 526 0.83 -24.39 -1.17
CA LYS A 526 1.55 -25.66 -1.40
C LYS A 526 2.51 -25.95 -0.25
N ASN A 527 2.48 -27.17 0.27
CA ASN A 527 3.38 -27.63 1.34
C ASN A 527 3.36 -26.74 2.61
N GLY A 528 2.19 -26.24 3.00
CA GLY A 528 2.05 -25.41 4.19
C GLY A 528 2.35 -23.94 4.00
N GLU A 529 2.65 -23.49 2.78
CA GLU A 529 3.03 -22.10 2.49
C GLU A 529 2.30 -21.55 1.26
N TYR A 530 2.02 -20.25 1.27
CA TYR A 530 1.60 -19.53 0.08
C TYR A 530 2.83 -19.16 -0.77
N LYS A 531 2.71 -19.35 -2.09
CA LYS A 531 3.74 -19.01 -3.08
C LYS A 531 3.11 -18.29 -4.25
N PRO A 532 3.79 -17.30 -4.86
CA PRO A 532 3.26 -16.61 -6.03
C PRO A 532 3.09 -17.58 -7.20
N CYS A 533 1.99 -17.41 -7.94
CA CYS A 533 1.74 -18.17 -9.17
C CYS A 533 2.79 -17.85 -10.23
N ARG A 534 3.36 -18.89 -10.83
CA ARG A 534 4.40 -18.78 -11.88
C ARG A 534 3.98 -19.36 -13.23
N SER A 535 2.78 -19.95 -13.29
CA SER A 535 2.22 -20.55 -14.52
C SER A 535 1.43 -19.52 -15.32
N ASP A 536 1.32 -19.75 -16.64
CA ASP A 536 0.48 -18.96 -17.55
C ASP A 536 -1.03 -19.30 -17.41
N GLY A 537 -1.47 -19.73 -16.24
CA GLY A 537 -2.84 -20.07 -15.95
C GLY A 537 -3.78 -18.87 -15.93
N VAL A 538 -5.07 -19.17 -15.78
CA VAL A 538 -6.13 -18.15 -15.67
C VAL A 538 -6.69 -18.17 -14.26
N GLY A 539 -6.52 -17.04 -13.57
CA GLY A 539 -7.15 -16.79 -12.26
C GLY A 539 -8.48 -16.07 -12.41
N VAL A 540 -9.19 -15.92 -11.29
CA VAL A 540 -10.48 -15.23 -11.23
C VAL A 540 -10.60 -14.39 -9.96
N VAL A 541 -11.15 -13.18 -10.12
CA VAL A 541 -11.61 -12.34 -9.02
C VAL A 541 -13.14 -12.24 -9.11
N TYR A 542 -13.80 -12.64 -8.04
CA TYR A 542 -15.25 -12.50 -7.86
C TYR A 542 -15.55 -11.16 -7.19
N ILE A 543 -16.59 -10.51 -7.65
CA ILE A 543 -17.16 -9.32 -7.02
C ILE A 543 -18.61 -9.65 -6.67
N TYR A 544 -18.89 -9.75 -5.40
CA TYR A 544 -20.24 -9.89 -4.86
C TYR A 544 -20.74 -8.53 -4.42
N THR A 545 -21.93 -8.15 -4.87
CA THR A 545 -22.60 -6.94 -4.42
C THR A 545 -23.79 -7.36 -3.59
N GLU A 546 -23.80 -6.98 -2.33
CA GLU A 546 -24.94 -7.24 -1.46
C GLU A 546 -26.07 -6.27 -1.82
N LEU A 547 -27.23 -6.81 -2.17
CA LEU A 547 -28.45 -6.05 -2.28
C LEU A 547 -29.20 -6.16 -0.95
N PRO A 548 -29.76 -5.06 -0.40
CA PRO A 548 -30.58 -5.13 0.81
C PRO A 548 -31.76 -6.09 0.58
N GLU A 549 -31.82 -7.16 1.38
CA GLU A 549 -32.98 -8.03 1.38
C GLU A 549 -34.06 -7.47 2.32
N GLU A 550 -35.33 -7.55 1.91
CA GLU A 550 -36.51 -7.13 2.71
C GLU A 550 -36.63 -7.95 4.01
N ASP A 551 -36.14 -9.19 4.01
CA ASP A 551 -36.13 -10.08 5.17
C ASP A 551 -34.69 -10.27 5.70
N PRO A 552 -34.33 -9.67 6.84
CA PRO A 552 -33.00 -9.80 7.43
C PRO A 552 -32.58 -11.27 7.74
N LYS A 553 -33.57 -12.18 7.88
CA LYS A 553 -33.31 -13.61 8.11
C LYS A 553 -32.77 -14.32 6.86
N LYS A 554 -32.94 -13.74 5.69
CA LYS A 554 -32.41 -14.24 4.44
C LYS A 554 -31.00 -13.73 4.13
N ASN A 555 -30.52 -12.77 4.90
CA ASN A 555 -29.16 -12.28 4.74
C ASN A 555 -28.16 -13.40 5.09
N ARG A 556 -27.34 -13.78 4.10
CA ARG A 556 -26.35 -14.86 4.21
C ARG A 556 -24.93 -14.37 4.36
N LEU A 557 -24.74 -13.06 4.20
CA LEU A 557 -23.45 -12.42 4.39
C LEU A 557 -23.32 -11.98 5.85
N SER A 558 -22.20 -12.33 6.46
CA SER A 558 -21.82 -11.88 7.80
C SER A 558 -20.44 -11.26 7.80
N ALA A 559 -20.30 -10.14 8.51
CA ALA A 559 -18.98 -9.60 8.80
C ALA A 559 -18.31 -10.45 9.88
N VAL A 560 -17.09 -10.87 9.61
CA VAL A 560 -16.24 -11.49 10.62
C VAL A 560 -15.52 -10.38 11.39
N GLY A 561 -14.88 -9.47 10.70
CA GLY A 561 -14.21 -8.30 11.27
C GLY A 561 -13.14 -8.67 12.29
N LEU A 562 -12.99 -7.81 13.32
CA LEU A 562 -12.12 -8.12 14.46
C LEU A 562 -12.74 -9.22 15.31
N GLN A 563 -11.96 -10.26 15.58
CA GLN A 563 -12.32 -11.39 16.43
C GLN A 563 -11.31 -11.51 17.57
N PRO A 564 -11.52 -12.40 18.56
CA PRO A 564 -10.51 -12.70 19.58
C PRO A 564 -9.12 -13.06 19.03
N PHE A 565 -9.07 -13.46 17.78
CA PHE A 565 -7.85 -13.70 17.00
C PHE A 565 -7.82 -12.82 15.78
N SER A 566 -6.65 -12.33 15.40
CA SER A 566 -6.53 -11.21 14.46
C SER A 566 -6.61 -11.58 12.98
N ARG A 567 -6.42 -12.86 12.62
CA ARG A 567 -6.40 -13.32 11.21
C ARG A 567 -7.62 -12.85 10.39
N PRO A 568 -8.88 -13.02 10.85
CA PRO A 568 -10.03 -12.53 10.07
C PRO A 568 -10.03 -11.00 9.89
N GLY A 569 -9.61 -10.25 10.92
CA GLY A 569 -9.45 -8.80 10.83
C GLY A 569 -8.39 -8.39 9.82
N CYS A 570 -7.21 -9.03 9.84
CA CYS A 570 -6.13 -8.80 8.88
C CYS A 570 -6.54 -9.06 7.43
N GLN A 571 -7.49 -9.97 7.22
CA GLN A 571 -8.04 -10.30 5.91
C GLN A 571 -9.28 -9.48 5.53
N ALA A 572 -9.69 -8.50 6.35
CA ALA A 572 -10.95 -7.77 6.19
C ALA A 572 -12.11 -8.74 5.91
N GLY A 573 -12.20 -9.81 6.74
CA GLY A 573 -12.95 -11.03 6.48
C GLY A 573 -14.47 -10.83 6.54
N MET A 574 -15.13 -11.43 5.56
CA MET A 574 -16.57 -11.60 5.45
C MET A 574 -16.83 -13.08 5.13
N VAL A 575 -17.96 -13.62 5.54
CA VAL A 575 -18.37 -14.99 5.18
C VAL A 575 -19.75 -15.00 4.56
N TYR A 576 -19.91 -15.82 3.52
CA TYR A 576 -21.19 -16.03 2.86
C TYR A 576 -21.65 -17.48 3.07
N LYS A 577 -22.78 -17.66 3.75
CA LYS A 577 -23.37 -18.97 4.02
C LYS A 577 -24.03 -19.55 2.78
N MET A 578 -23.71 -20.79 2.42
CA MET A 578 -24.23 -21.46 1.23
C MET A 578 -24.90 -22.80 1.56
N LEU A 579 -25.85 -23.15 0.70
CA LEU A 579 -26.46 -24.50 0.70
C LEU A 579 -25.67 -25.42 -0.23
N PRO A 580 -25.75 -26.74 -0.04
CA PRO A 580 -25.00 -27.74 -0.84
C PRO A 580 -25.22 -27.68 -2.35
N GLU A 581 -26.44 -27.31 -2.78
CA GLU A 581 -26.86 -27.22 -4.20
C GLU A 581 -26.42 -25.95 -4.89
N GLU A 582 -26.11 -24.91 -4.14
CA GLU A 582 -25.81 -23.58 -4.68
C GLU A 582 -24.43 -23.51 -5.35
N ASP A 583 -24.30 -22.51 -6.22
CA ASP A 583 -23.05 -22.16 -6.90
C ASP A 583 -22.80 -20.65 -6.77
N PHE A 584 -21.68 -20.26 -6.18
CA PHE A 584 -21.33 -18.84 -6.05
C PHE A 584 -21.03 -18.19 -7.41
N ASN A 585 -20.73 -18.99 -8.44
CA ASN A 585 -20.59 -18.51 -9.80
C ASN A 585 -21.85 -17.78 -10.30
N ASP A 586 -23.02 -18.13 -9.78
CA ASP A 586 -24.32 -17.53 -10.16
C ASP A 586 -24.67 -16.28 -9.32
N LYS A 587 -23.89 -16.00 -8.28
CA LYS A 587 -24.15 -14.92 -7.31
C LYS A 587 -23.24 -13.71 -7.50
N ALA A 588 -22.06 -13.89 -8.10
CA ALA A 588 -21.04 -12.88 -8.18
C ALA A 588 -20.56 -12.62 -9.61
N LYS A 589 -20.25 -11.36 -9.92
CA LYS A 589 -19.56 -11.00 -11.17
C LYS A 589 -18.13 -11.56 -11.13
N ARG A 590 -17.69 -12.11 -12.26
CA ARG A 590 -16.37 -12.76 -12.37
C ARG A 590 -15.49 -12.00 -13.34
N TYR A 591 -14.26 -11.69 -12.91
CA TYR A 591 -13.22 -11.14 -13.77
C TYR A 591 -12.10 -12.16 -13.90
N PHE A 592 -11.95 -12.71 -15.10
CA PHE A 592 -10.86 -13.62 -15.43
C PHE A 592 -9.63 -12.82 -15.85
N PHE A 593 -8.46 -13.28 -15.44
CA PHE A 593 -7.19 -12.66 -15.79
C PHE A 593 -6.13 -13.71 -16.08
N ARG A 594 -5.15 -13.37 -16.92
CA ARG A 594 -3.97 -14.20 -17.15
C ARG A 594 -2.94 -13.94 -16.06
N HIS A 595 -2.39 -15.01 -15.48
CA HIS A 595 -1.29 -14.86 -14.54
C HIS A 595 -0.07 -14.24 -15.21
N ASP A 596 0.59 -13.36 -14.47
CA ASP A 596 1.90 -12.82 -14.75
C ASP A 596 2.78 -13.04 -13.51
N ALA A 597 3.95 -13.64 -13.67
CA ALA A 597 4.81 -14.03 -12.56
C ALA A 597 5.30 -12.80 -11.77
N ALA A 598 5.60 -11.68 -12.46
CA ALA A 598 6.07 -10.47 -11.81
C ALA A 598 4.94 -9.77 -11.03
N ILE A 599 3.71 -9.76 -11.56
CA ILE A 599 2.53 -9.23 -10.86
C ILE A 599 2.20 -10.13 -9.66
N SER A 600 2.27 -11.45 -9.81
CA SER A 600 2.03 -12.39 -8.69
C SER A 600 3.05 -12.19 -7.57
N GLU A 601 4.33 -12.00 -7.90
CA GLU A 601 5.40 -11.70 -6.95
C GLU A 601 5.17 -10.34 -6.26
N LEU A 602 4.75 -9.31 -7.02
CA LEU A 602 4.42 -8.00 -6.49
C LEU A 602 3.30 -8.09 -5.43
N ILE A 603 2.19 -8.76 -5.75
CA ILE A 603 1.05 -8.92 -4.83
C ILE A 603 1.47 -9.70 -3.58
N TYR A 604 2.26 -10.76 -3.75
CA TYR A 604 2.80 -11.55 -2.65
C TYR A 604 3.67 -10.70 -1.70
N ASN A 605 4.58 -9.89 -2.25
CA ASN A 605 5.43 -9.01 -1.46
C ASN A 605 4.66 -7.85 -0.83
N TYR A 606 3.63 -7.30 -1.50
CA TYR A 606 2.74 -6.28 -0.92
C TYR A 606 2.04 -6.78 0.35
N CYS A 607 1.70 -8.07 0.41
CA CYS A 607 1.17 -8.72 1.61
C CYS A 607 2.27 -9.26 2.55
N ASN A 608 3.50 -8.74 2.45
CA ASN A 608 4.64 -9.15 3.25
C ASN A 608 4.82 -10.68 3.27
N ARG A 609 4.79 -11.29 2.09
CA ARG A 609 4.93 -12.74 1.88
C ARG A 609 3.95 -13.56 2.74
N SER A 610 2.70 -13.17 2.75
CA SER A 610 1.57 -13.68 3.53
C SER A 610 1.51 -13.26 5.00
N LYS A 611 2.58 -12.80 5.62
CA LYS A 611 2.63 -12.48 7.07
C LYS A 611 1.60 -11.42 7.50
N LYS A 612 1.28 -10.48 6.61
CA LYS A 612 0.26 -9.46 6.86
C LYS A 612 -1.16 -10.05 7.01
N LEU A 613 -1.43 -11.17 6.33
CA LEU A 613 -2.74 -11.82 6.28
C LEU A 613 -2.85 -13.02 7.23
N PHE A 614 -1.73 -13.59 7.60
CA PHE A 614 -1.63 -14.79 8.43
C PHE A 614 -0.66 -14.52 9.59
N PRO A 615 -1.11 -13.79 10.63
CA PRO A 615 -0.32 -13.58 11.84
C PRO A 615 -0.09 -14.91 12.56
N ASP A 616 1.07 -15.03 13.22
CA ASP A 616 1.39 -16.19 14.04
C ASP A 616 0.51 -16.16 15.31
N GLU A 617 -0.40 -17.12 15.43
CA GLU A 617 -1.36 -17.20 16.53
C GLU A 617 -1.52 -18.62 17.04
N VAL A 618 -1.63 -18.76 18.35
CA VAL A 618 -1.78 -20.05 19.04
C VAL A 618 -3.01 -20.85 18.57
N LEU A 619 -4.05 -20.17 18.09
CA LEU A 619 -5.27 -20.85 17.60
C LEU A 619 -4.98 -21.76 16.42
N GLU A 620 -4.01 -21.42 15.55
CA GLU A 620 -3.65 -22.29 14.41
C GLU A 620 -3.16 -23.67 14.87
N GLU A 621 -2.30 -23.70 15.90
CA GLU A 621 -1.81 -24.95 16.48
C GLU A 621 -2.96 -25.75 17.12
N LYS A 622 -3.87 -25.08 17.82
CA LYS A 622 -5.02 -25.73 18.46
C LYS A 622 -5.98 -26.31 17.43
N VAL A 623 -6.32 -25.55 16.39
CA VAL A 623 -7.20 -26.06 15.30
C VAL A 623 -6.54 -27.22 14.57
N ASN A 624 -5.24 -27.14 14.29
CA ASN A 624 -4.51 -28.26 13.70
C ASN A 624 -4.56 -29.51 14.61
N ALA A 625 -4.42 -29.34 15.93
CA ALA A 625 -4.53 -30.44 16.89
C ALA A 625 -5.96 -31.03 16.90
N ILE A 626 -7.02 -30.19 16.87
CA ILE A 626 -8.41 -30.64 16.78
C ILE A 626 -8.62 -31.42 15.48
N CYS A 627 -8.23 -30.93 14.33
CA CYS A 627 -8.38 -31.56 13.03
C CYS A 627 -7.60 -32.89 12.93
N ALA A 628 -6.46 -32.99 13.57
CA ALA A 628 -5.66 -34.22 13.62
C ALA A 628 -6.16 -35.23 14.68
N SER A 629 -7.00 -34.80 15.63
CA SER A 629 -7.49 -35.63 16.71
C SER A 629 -8.38 -36.76 16.19
N LYS A 630 -8.35 -37.85 16.93
CA LYS A 630 -9.34 -38.91 16.90
C LYS A 630 -10.22 -38.95 18.15
N LYS A 631 -9.99 -38.07 19.09
CA LYS A 631 -10.77 -37.95 20.33
C LYS A 631 -11.56 -36.64 20.30
N TYR A 632 -12.83 -36.72 20.62
CA TYR A 632 -13.74 -35.59 20.66
C TYR A 632 -14.58 -35.64 21.92
N SER A 633 -14.97 -34.47 22.44
CA SER A 633 -15.81 -34.37 23.62
C SER A 633 -17.23 -34.86 23.33
N ARG A 634 -17.87 -35.46 24.36
CA ARG A 634 -19.28 -35.87 24.28
C ARG A 634 -20.18 -34.68 23.94
N HIS A 635 -19.92 -33.53 24.49
CA HIS A 635 -20.71 -32.30 24.23
C HIS A 635 -20.60 -31.86 22.76
N ALA A 636 -19.40 -31.85 22.17
CA ALA A 636 -19.21 -31.55 20.76
C ALA A 636 -19.92 -32.57 19.85
N PHE A 637 -19.89 -33.86 20.24
CA PHE A 637 -20.60 -34.92 19.54
C PHE A 637 -22.12 -34.69 19.56
N GLU A 638 -22.71 -34.50 20.73
CA GLU A 638 -24.15 -34.26 20.89
C GLU A 638 -24.61 -33.01 20.15
N LYS A 639 -23.84 -31.94 20.22
CA LYS A 639 -24.09 -30.72 19.49
C LYS A 639 -24.10 -30.94 17.99
N THR A 640 -23.12 -31.69 17.47
CA THR A 640 -23.00 -32.01 16.04
C THR A 640 -24.18 -32.83 15.54
N VAL A 641 -24.53 -33.92 16.26
CA VAL A 641 -25.65 -34.78 15.91
C VAL A 641 -26.96 -33.99 15.96
N ASN A 642 -27.20 -33.27 17.03
CA ASN A 642 -28.41 -32.46 17.22
C ASN A 642 -28.57 -31.31 16.23
N THR A 643 -27.48 -30.81 15.67
CA THR A 643 -27.53 -29.68 14.72
C THR A 643 -27.69 -30.16 13.29
N TYR A 644 -26.92 -31.17 12.89
CA TYR A 644 -26.75 -31.48 11.46
C TYR A 644 -27.25 -32.90 11.07
N TYR A 645 -27.47 -33.80 12.04
CA TYR A 645 -27.72 -35.21 11.78
C TYR A 645 -28.95 -35.74 12.51
N LYS A 646 -29.90 -34.86 12.86
CA LYS A 646 -31.16 -35.24 13.54
C LYS A 646 -31.96 -36.31 12.83
N ASP A 647 -31.88 -36.33 11.50
CA ASP A 647 -32.67 -37.23 10.66
C ASP A 647 -31.90 -38.53 10.30
N LYS A 648 -30.69 -38.72 10.81
CA LYS A 648 -29.87 -39.92 10.61
C LYS A 648 -30.13 -40.93 11.73
N SER A 649 -30.03 -42.19 11.40
CA SER A 649 -30.13 -43.28 12.42
C SER A 649 -28.87 -43.33 13.30
N GLU A 650 -29.00 -43.88 14.50
CA GLU A 650 -27.84 -44.12 15.38
C GLU A 650 -26.80 -45.01 14.67
N GLU A 651 -27.26 -46.05 13.92
CA GLU A 651 -26.39 -46.93 13.14
C GLU A 651 -25.56 -46.21 12.08
N ASP A 652 -26.13 -45.18 11.41
CA ASP A 652 -25.39 -44.37 10.44
C ASP A 652 -24.30 -43.54 11.12
N ILE A 653 -24.59 -43.00 12.30
CA ILE A 653 -23.63 -42.20 13.09
C ILE A 653 -22.51 -43.10 13.64
N GLU A 654 -22.83 -44.26 14.18
CA GLU A 654 -21.85 -45.25 14.64
C GLU A 654 -20.91 -45.67 13.51
N LYS A 655 -21.46 -45.88 12.30
CA LYS A 655 -20.66 -46.22 11.13
C LYS A 655 -19.66 -45.11 10.79
N TYR A 656 -20.02 -43.81 10.91
CA TYR A 656 -19.06 -42.70 10.68
C TYR A 656 -17.96 -42.71 11.74
N ILE A 657 -18.29 -42.95 13.01
CA ILE A 657 -17.36 -43.06 14.12
C ILE A 657 -16.34 -44.17 13.86
N ASP A 658 -16.84 -45.35 13.48
CA ASP A 658 -16.02 -46.55 13.22
C ASP A 658 -15.11 -46.35 12.00
N GLU A 659 -15.66 -45.80 10.88
CA GLU A 659 -14.91 -45.54 9.66
C GLU A 659 -13.73 -44.56 9.91
N LEU A 660 -13.93 -43.57 10.75
CA LEU A 660 -12.93 -42.55 11.08
C LEU A 660 -12.03 -42.97 12.26
N GLY A 661 -12.40 -44.02 13.00
CA GLY A 661 -11.71 -44.42 14.22
C GLY A 661 -11.75 -43.33 15.30
N ILE A 662 -12.92 -42.71 15.46
CA ILE A 662 -13.16 -41.64 16.44
C ILE A 662 -13.53 -42.24 17.79
N GLU A 663 -13.00 -41.68 18.87
CA GLU A 663 -13.33 -41.99 20.27
C GLU A 663 -14.05 -40.78 20.89
N ILE A 664 -15.24 -41.00 21.44
CA ILE A 664 -15.99 -39.97 22.18
C ILE A 664 -15.65 -40.08 23.66
N ILE A 665 -15.14 -39.01 24.23
CA ILE A 665 -14.68 -38.91 25.62
C ILE A 665 -15.49 -37.86 26.39
N ASP A 666 -15.48 -37.93 27.71
CA ASP A 666 -16.24 -36.99 28.56
C ASP A 666 -15.49 -35.67 28.81
N ASP A 667 -14.22 -35.60 28.47
CA ASP A 667 -13.40 -34.38 28.61
C ASP A 667 -13.07 -33.73 27.25
N VAL A 668 -12.75 -32.44 27.25
CA VAL A 668 -12.29 -31.69 26.06
C VAL A 668 -10.84 -32.08 25.76
N PRO A 669 -10.53 -32.67 24.59
CA PRO A 669 -9.20 -33.21 24.30
C PRO A 669 -8.12 -32.13 24.01
N VAL A 670 -8.53 -30.99 23.51
CA VAL A 670 -7.63 -29.87 23.19
C VAL A 670 -7.99 -28.66 24.04
N LYS A 671 -7.04 -28.19 24.84
CA LYS A 671 -7.23 -27.04 25.75
C LYS A 671 -6.09 -26.03 25.57
N PHE A 672 -6.35 -24.79 25.95
CA PHE A 672 -5.26 -23.84 26.20
C PHE A 672 -4.54 -24.19 27.49
N THR A 673 -3.22 -24.08 27.48
CA THR A 673 -2.40 -24.24 28.68
C THR A 673 -2.49 -23.01 29.58
N GLU A 674 -2.21 -23.16 30.88
CA GLU A 674 -2.16 -22.02 31.80
C GLU A 674 -1.15 -20.96 31.37
N SER A 675 -0.04 -21.37 30.78
CA SER A 675 1.00 -20.46 30.24
C SER A 675 0.49 -19.62 29.07
N GLU A 676 -0.26 -20.25 28.14
CA GLU A 676 -0.87 -19.55 27.00
C GLU A 676 -1.93 -18.54 27.48
N LEU A 677 -2.76 -18.94 28.44
CA LEU A 677 -3.79 -18.06 29.02
C LEU A 677 -3.16 -16.87 29.76
N SER A 678 -2.10 -17.10 30.53
CA SER A 678 -1.39 -16.03 31.25
C SER A 678 -0.70 -15.05 30.29
N CYS A 679 -0.03 -15.56 29.27
CA CYS A 679 0.58 -14.72 28.22
C CYS A 679 -0.45 -13.84 27.52
N PHE A 680 -1.62 -14.42 27.24
CA PHE A 680 -2.73 -13.71 26.65
C PHE A 680 -3.27 -12.57 27.54
N GLU A 681 -3.49 -12.83 28.83
CA GLU A 681 -3.95 -11.79 29.76
C GLU A 681 -2.98 -10.62 29.86
N GLU A 682 -1.68 -10.88 29.87
CA GLU A 682 -0.64 -9.84 29.85
C GLU A 682 -0.66 -9.01 28.56
N LYS A 683 -0.85 -9.67 27.43
CA LYS A 683 -0.99 -9.01 26.13
C LYS A 683 -2.24 -8.13 26.12
N TRP A 684 -3.38 -8.65 26.53
CA TRP A 684 -4.63 -7.90 26.57
C TRP A 684 -4.53 -6.67 27.48
N LYS A 685 -3.93 -6.78 28.66
CA LYS A 685 -3.73 -5.64 29.57
C LYS A 685 -2.98 -4.47 28.90
N LYS A 686 -2.10 -4.76 27.94
CA LYS A 686 -1.38 -3.73 27.18
C LYS A 686 -2.21 -3.17 26.02
N GLU A 687 -2.97 -4.02 25.37
CA GLU A 687 -3.70 -3.69 24.13
C GLU A 687 -5.09 -3.10 24.39
N GLN A 688 -5.74 -3.42 25.50
CA GLN A 688 -7.11 -2.98 25.81
C GLN A 688 -7.31 -1.46 25.75
N ALA A 689 -6.29 -0.68 26.13
CA ALA A 689 -6.35 0.78 26.09
C ALA A 689 -6.43 1.34 24.68
N HIS A 690 -5.92 0.58 23.70
CA HIS A 690 -5.82 0.94 22.28
C HIS A 690 -6.80 0.16 21.39
N PHE A 691 -7.63 -0.71 21.96
CA PHE A 691 -8.54 -1.57 21.20
C PHE A 691 -9.45 -0.76 20.26
N PHE A 692 -9.96 0.40 20.74
CA PHE A 692 -10.84 1.25 19.95
C PHE A 692 -10.12 2.25 19.03
N ASP A 693 -8.78 2.28 18.99
CA ASP A 693 -8.05 3.20 18.12
C ASP A 693 -8.33 2.93 16.62
N ASN A 694 -8.66 1.67 16.29
CA ASN A 694 -9.00 1.23 14.94
C ASN A 694 -10.50 0.91 14.77
N VAL A 695 -11.35 1.30 15.72
CA VAL A 695 -12.80 1.01 15.68
C VAL A 695 -13.59 2.32 15.70
N ILE A 696 -14.39 2.54 14.66
CA ILE A 696 -15.33 3.64 14.59
C ILE A 696 -16.66 3.16 15.18
N VAL A 697 -17.02 3.69 16.34
CA VAL A 697 -18.29 3.34 16.98
C VAL A 697 -19.40 4.25 16.47
N ARG A 698 -20.29 3.70 15.63
CA ARG A 698 -21.53 4.34 15.23
C ARG A 698 -22.67 3.46 15.71
N LEU A 699 -23.56 4.05 16.49
CA LEU A 699 -24.80 3.40 16.87
C LEU A 699 -25.84 3.55 15.74
N CYS A 700 -25.54 3.01 14.58
CA CYS A 700 -26.52 2.86 13.52
C CYS A 700 -27.21 1.53 13.71
N CYS A 701 -28.47 1.56 14.15
CA CYS A 701 -29.36 0.45 13.85
C CYS A 701 -29.34 0.28 12.31
N GLN A 702 -29.25 -0.95 11.81
CA GLN A 702 -29.57 -1.25 10.42
C GLN A 702 -31.04 -0.91 10.19
N THR A 703 -31.35 0.37 10.06
CA THR A 703 -32.60 0.81 9.47
C THR A 703 -32.43 0.59 7.99
N THR A 704 -33.29 -0.20 7.42
CA THR A 704 -33.50 -0.42 5.99
C THR A 704 -33.12 0.84 5.21
N VAL A 705 -31.99 0.81 4.52
CA VAL A 705 -31.64 1.87 3.57
C VAL A 705 -32.65 1.73 2.47
N VAL A 706 -33.63 2.61 2.41
CA VAL A 706 -34.59 2.67 1.32
C VAL A 706 -33.80 3.06 0.08
N THR A 707 -33.62 2.09 -0.80
CA THR A 707 -32.80 2.19 -2.00
C THR A 707 -33.64 2.40 -3.25
N ASP A 708 -34.50 3.41 -3.24
CA ASP A 708 -35.33 3.71 -4.43
C ASP A 708 -34.49 4.17 -5.65
N ASP A 709 -33.18 4.39 -5.47
CA ASP A 709 -32.28 4.92 -6.53
C ASP A 709 -31.05 4.08 -6.87
N ILE A 710 -30.90 2.86 -6.33
CA ILE A 710 -29.78 2.01 -6.74
C ILE A 710 -30.19 1.23 -8.00
N LYS A 711 -30.16 1.89 -9.15
CA LYS A 711 -30.14 1.18 -10.43
C LYS A 711 -28.79 0.47 -10.55
N ASP A 712 -28.85 -0.83 -10.82
CA ASP A 712 -27.70 -1.68 -11.09
C ASP A 712 -26.79 -0.99 -12.14
N PRO A 713 -25.54 -0.64 -11.81
CA PRO A 713 -24.64 0.02 -12.74
C PRO A 713 -24.20 -0.88 -13.89
N THR A 714 -24.65 -2.15 -13.91
CA THR A 714 -24.34 -3.12 -14.97
C THR A 714 -25.45 -3.28 -16.02
N LYS A 715 -26.54 -2.49 -15.92
CA LYS A 715 -27.58 -2.44 -16.94
C LYS A 715 -27.51 -1.16 -17.75
#